data_deadcad1e3e1287faf25e426536d59f7
#
_entry.id   deadcad1e3e1287faf25e426536d59f7
#
_cell.length_a   1.000
_cell.length_b   1.000
_cell.length_c   1.000
_cell.angle_alpha   90.00
_cell.angle_beta   90.00
_cell.angle_gamma   90.00
#
_symmetry.space_group_name_H-M   'P 1'
#
loop_
_entity.id
_entity.type
_entity.pdbx_description
1 polymer ?
#
loop_
_entity_poly.entity_id
_entity_poly.type
_entity_poly.pdbx_seq_one_letter_code
_entity_poly.pdbx_strand_id
1 'polypeptide(L)'
;MVDEVLKLNPELSDLFDRAKAFVFPRDPLALDLDGDGIETIGADGTVLFDHNGDGTRRGTGWVKGDDGLLVLDKDGNGSIDSGAELFGIDYVKSDATKAVDGFDALRDLDSNADGVFDANDAQFANVQVWRDLDQDGVSDAGELMSLTDAGIASIDLNDTASTTNLAGGNQQTATATFTRTDNTTGTVANLNLASSNFYREFGDTIAVSDTAQALPNMMGSGNVRDLREAATQSSRLAGLLAQYSAATTRDAQWALLDEMLDAWADTTGMAEALAERDPGAFYIRYDAFGTQTRANNLNSLMVDGSGGSGGNEVAYIGLDKDNLQLNEAYRNLIAAWDQKMHILEAFNGEYFFSLPEQETDPVSMDVVGLREDGSTAAETWAGGRRTLVISYAQQQLNFLQQSYDALKQSVYEGLLTQTRLKPYLDAVELVIDENGVSFDFAALGALFESNRGADAENALIDLIELTRNGGTLLNAGWNGIELLKTWAQEASGNATLETILAQFSVMFVSGTGNASSNDSTLFGSAGNDYLYGKAGGDLLVGGEGMDYIFGRDGDDIIVGGAGNDYLFGEAGSDTYLFGRGDGQDTVSNYSSSANDVDVVLLTGGLLPSDVSLSRSGDNLIMSINGTTDKLTVQSYFNQDAAGPYAVDQIRFENGTSWDVATVKTLVQQATTGNDTLYGYATDDVLDGQDGNDYLYGKAGNDTLSGGAGTDQVHGEDGNDSLDGGAGNDYLYGGNGSDTLIGGADNDTLYGGNDNDVLTGGAGNDYLSGDAGSDTYVFGRGDGQDSVYNYDTGAGVDTIALSGGLLPSEVSLSRTGDNLVLSIIGTTDKLTVQLYFNQDANGPYVVDEIRFENGTTWDVATVKTL
;
A
#
# COMPACT_ATOMS: atom_id res chain seq x y z
N MET A 1 6.87 -11.48 -21.38
CA MET A 1 5.84 -10.44 -21.50
C MET A 1 4.44 -10.98 -21.88
N VAL A 2 4.12 -12.24 -21.73
CA VAL A 2 2.84 -12.80 -22.27
C VAL A 2 2.11 -13.76 -21.31
N ASP A 3 2.53 -13.92 -20.07
CA ASP A 3 1.87 -14.86 -19.13
C ASP A 3 1.37 -14.21 -17.82
N GLU A 4 1.38 -12.89 -17.69
CA GLU A 4 0.65 -12.26 -16.59
C GLU A 4 -0.85 -12.23 -16.95
N VAL A 5 -1.63 -12.98 -16.23
CA VAL A 5 -3.10 -12.92 -16.35
C VAL A 5 -3.53 -11.54 -15.89
N LEU A 6 -4.06 -10.74 -16.80
CA LEU A 6 -4.49 -9.38 -16.51
C LEU A 6 -5.63 -9.39 -15.49
N LYS A 7 -5.52 -8.56 -14.47
CA LYS A 7 -6.48 -8.40 -13.38
C LYS A 7 -7.44 -7.26 -13.70
N LEU A 8 -8.61 -7.27 -13.09
CA LEU A 8 -9.48 -6.10 -13.05
C LEU A 8 -8.84 -5.02 -12.18
N ASN A 9 -9.15 -3.75 -12.48
CA ASN A 9 -8.64 -2.63 -11.68
C ASN A 9 -9.09 -2.78 -10.21
N PRO A 10 -8.16 -2.78 -9.23
CA PRO A 10 -8.49 -2.88 -7.80
C PRO A 10 -9.44 -1.80 -7.26
N GLU A 11 -9.44 -0.60 -7.85
CA GLU A 11 -10.36 0.49 -7.47
C GLU A 11 -11.84 0.15 -7.65
N LEU A 12 -12.15 -0.86 -8.48
CA LEU A 12 -13.52 -1.38 -8.61
C LEU A 12 -14.07 -1.91 -7.28
N SER A 13 -13.22 -2.37 -6.35
CA SER A 13 -13.66 -2.82 -5.03
C SER A 13 -14.35 -1.71 -4.24
N ASP A 14 -13.76 -0.52 -4.17
CA ASP A 14 -14.34 0.65 -3.48
C ASP A 14 -15.66 1.09 -4.14
N LEU A 15 -15.70 1.08 -5.48
CA LEU A 15 -16.94 1.41 -6.20
C LEU A 15 -18.04 0.38 -5.96
N PHE A 16 -17.70 -0.91 -5.90
CA PHE A 16 -18.67 -1.96 -5.57
C PHE A 16 -19.18 -1.82 -4.14
N ASP A 17 -18.32 -1.54 -3.18
CA ASP A 17 -18.69 -1.33 -1.79
C ASP A 17 -19.60 -0.10 -1.62
N ARG A 18 -19.33 0.98 -2.34
CA ARG A 18 -20.19 2.18 -2.36
C ARG A 18 -21.53 1.97 -3.06
N ALA A 19 -21.60 1.02 -3.99
CA ALA A 19 -22.83 0.63 -4.68
C ALA A 19 -23.75 -0.24 -3.82
N LYS A 20 -23.18 -0.99 -2.86
CA LYS A 20 -23.92 -1.86 -1.95
C LYS A 20 -24.88 -1.06 -1.07
N ALA A 21 -26.06 -1.60 -0.89
CA ALA A 21 -27.04 -1.08 0.07
C ALA A 21 -26.66 -1.39 1.52
N PHE A 22 -25.94 -2.50 1.72
CA PHE A 22 -25.40 -2.97 2.98
C PHE A 22 -24.01 -3.56 2.77
N VAL A 23 -23.10 -3.22 3.68
CA VAL A 23 -21.88 -3.97 3.87
C VAL A 23 -22.21 -5.09 4.86
N PHE A 24 -22.14 -6.35 4.45
CA PHE A 24 -22.23 -7.47 5.38
C PHE A 24 -20.90 -7.53 6.13
N PRO A 25 -20.87 -7.26 7.44
CA PRO A 25 -19.64 -7.36 8.20
C PRO A 25 -19.15 -8.81 8.20
N ARG A 26 -17.83 -9.00 8.12
CA ARG A 26 -17.15 -10.26 8.42
C ARG A 26 -16.76 -10.17 9.89
N ASP A 27 -17.65 -10.57 10.81
CA ASP A 27 -17.62 -10.16 12.22
C ASP A 27 -17.33 -11.30 13.22
N PRO A 28 -16.19 -12.01 13.12
CA PRO A 28 -15.84 -13.03 14.09
C PRO A 28 -15.48 -12.42 15.46
N LEU A 29 -15.60 -13.26 16.51
CA LEU A 29 -15.02 -12.98 17.82
C LEU A 29 -13.54 -13.35 17.85
N ALA A 30 -12.71 -12.38 18.25
CA ALA A 30 -11.28 -12.57 18.46
C ALA A 30 -10.90 -12.37 19.94
N LEU A 31 -9.84 -13.02 20.36
CA LEU A 31 -9.29 -13.04 21.72
C LEU A 31 -7.87 -12.50 21.72
N ASP A 32 -7.61 -11.46 22.49
CA ASP A 32 -6.29 -10.94 22.82
C ASP A 32 -5.59 -11.92 23.78
N LEU A 33 -4.72 -12.76 23.23
CA LEU A 33 -4.12 -13.86 23.98
C LEU A 33 -2.81 -13.49 24.69
N ASP A 34 -2.09 -12.51 24.23
CA ASP A 34 -0.81 -12.08 24.83
C ASP A 34 -0.91 -10.78 25.64
N GLY A 35 -1.93 -9.95 25.41
CA GLY A 35 -2.29 -8.80 26.24
C GLY A 35 -1.81 -7.45 25.74
N ASP A 36 -1.42 -7.35 24.46
CA ASP A 36 -0.98 -6.10 23.82
C ASP A 36 -2.03 -5.49 22.88
N GLY A 37 -3.16 -6.18 22.71
CA GLY A 37 -4.32 -5.80 21.90
C GLY A 37 -4.51 -6.73 20.72
N ILE A 38 -5.65 -6.62 20.01
CA ILE A 38 -5.92 -7.47 18.84
C ILE A 38 -5.28 -6.84 17.60
N GLU A 39 -4.30 -7.53 17.04
CA GLU A 39 -3.66 -7.13 15.81
C GLU A 39 -4.24 -7.84 14.59
N THR A 40 -4.23 -7.10 13.48
CA THR A 40 -4.84 -7.60 12.23
C THR A 40 -3.98 -7.30 11.01
N ILE A 41 -4.17 -8.13 9.97
CA ILE A 41 -3.65 -7.92 8.61
C ILE A 41 -4.79 -7.64 7.65
N GLY A 42 -4.47 -7.03 6.50
CA GLY A 42 -5.46 -6.64 5.48
C GLY A 42 -5.89 -7.77 4.56
N ALA A 43 -6.89 -7.48 3.72
CA ALA A 43 -7.41 -8.41 2.72
C ALA A 43 -6.58 -8.37 1.42
N ASP A 44 -5.27 -8.59 1.50
CA ASP A 44 -4.31 -8.50 0.39
C ASP A 44 -4.13 -9.83 -0.38
N GLY A 45 -4.90 -10.85 -0.02
CA GLY A 45 -4.85 -12.18 -0.63
C GLY A 45 -3.88 -13.15 0.07
N THR A 46 -3.22 -12.75 1.14
CA THR A 46 -2.42 -13.64 2.00
C THR A 46 -3.32 -14.66 2.66
N VAL A 47 -4.45 -14.22 3.22
CA VAL A 47 -5.47 -15.09 3.80
C VAL A 47 -6.68 -15.19 2.91
N LEU A 48 -7.09 -16.42 2.59
CA LEU A 48 -8.33 -16.72 1.88
C LEU A 48 -9.25 -17.56 2.76
N PHE A 49 -10.51 -17.10 2.95
CA PHE A 49 -11.48 -17.84 3.74
C PHE A 49 -12.90 -17.78 3.15
N ASP A 50 -13.69 -18.86 3.30
CA ASP A 50 -15.07 -18.93 2.85
C ASP A 50 -16.04 -18.49 3.95
N HIS A 51 -16.23 -17.19 4.13
CA HIS A 51 -17.09 -16.66 5.18
C HIS A 51 -18.57 -17.00 5.01
N ASN A 52 -19.07 -17.06 3.79
CA ASN A 52 -20.51 -17.26 3.53
C ASN A 52 -20.89 -18.71 3.21
N GLY A 53 -19.92 -19.63 3.18
CA GLY A 53 -20.16 -21.06 2.94
C GLY A 53 -20.61 -21.40 1.51
N ASP A 54 -20.25 -20.58 0.51
CA ASP A 54 -20.63 -20.79 -0.88
C ASP A 54 -19.64 -21.66 -1.67
N GLY A 55 -18.55 -22.09 -1.04
CA GLY A 55 -17.49 -22.90 -1.63
C GLY A 55 -16.43 -22.09 -2.36
N THR A 56 -16.43 -20.77 -2.21
CA THR A 56 -15.39 -19.87 -2.76
C THR A 56 -14.67 -19.17 -1.62
N ARG A 57 -13.40 -19.46 -1.45
CA ARG A 57 -12.53 -18.74 -0.50
C ARG A 57 -12.16 -17.39 -1.09
N ARG A 58 -12.28 -16.31 -0.29
CA ARG A 58 -12.00 -14.94 -0.72
C ARG A 58 -10.98 -14.28 0.19
N GLY A 59 -10.25 -13.30 -0.33
CA GLY A 59 -9.33 -12.47 0.44
C GLY A 59 -10.05 -11.80 1.60
N THR A 60 -9.49 -11.92 2.80
CA THR A 60 -10.09 -11.39 4.03
C THR A 60 -9.00 -10.77 4.90
N GLY A 61 -9.36 -9.71 5.62
CA GLY A 61 -8.59 -9.29 6.78
C GLY A 61 -8.60 -10.40 7.83
N TRP A 62 -7.55 -10.50 8.62
CA TRP A 62 -7.37 -11.61 9.57
C TRP A 62 -6.68 -11.16 10.83
N VAL A 63 -6.80 -11.93 11.91
CA VAL A 63 -6.04 -11.72 13.14
C VAL A 63 -4.63 -12.28 13.00
N LYS A 64 -3.65 -11.69 13.68
CA LYS A 64 -2.30 -12.26 13.71
C LYS A 64 -2.24 -13.53 14.54
N GLY A 65 -1.19 -14.35 14.32
CA GLY A 65 -1.04 -15.67 14.94
C GLY A 65 -0.73 -15.68 16.43
N ASP A 66 -0.46 -14.52 17.07
CA ASP A 66 -0.35 -14.34 18.53
C ASP A 66 -1.72 -14.24 19.21
N ASP A 67 -2.74 -13.81 18.46
CA ASP A 67 -4.15 -13.79 18.85
C ASP A 67 -4.93 -15.02 18.36
N GLY A 68 -6.23 -15.09 18.64
CA GLY A 68 -7.03 -16.23 18.25
C GLY A 68 -8.49 -15.92 17.95
N LEU A 69 -9.06 -16.62 16.98
CA LEU A 69 -10.50 -16.60 16.70
C LEU A 69 -11.26 -17.62 17.55
N LEU A 70 -12.44 -17.25 18.01
CA LEU A 70 -13.36 -18.19 18.65
C LEU A 70 -14.10 -18.99 17.57
N VAL A 71 -14.11 -20.32 17.68
CA VAL A 71 -14.64 -21.23 16.65
C VAL A 71 -15.39 -22.42 17.24
N LEU A 72 -16.27 -23.00 16.44
CA LEU A 72 -16.96 -24.25 16.74
C LEU A 72 -17.05 -25.11 15.50
N ASP A 73 -16.36 -26.25 15.48
CA ASP A 73 -16.52 -27.28 14.44
C ASP A 73 -17.95 -27.85 14.50
N LYS A 74 -18.83 -27.33 13.65
CA LYS A 74 -20.28 -27.63 13.65
C LYS A 74 -20.62 -28.92 12.88
N ASP A 75 -19.88 -29.23 11.85
CA ASP A 75 -20.11 -30.41 11.01
C ASP A 75 -19.33 -31.65 11.48
N GLY A 76 -18.36 -31.47 12.40
CA GLY A 76 -17.57 -32.52 13.02
C GLY A 76 -16.48 -33.07 12.10
N ASN A 77 -16.04 -32.31 11.11
CA ASN A 77 -15.02 -32.71 10.15
C ASN A 77 -13.59 -32.54 10.68
N GLY A 78 -13.41 -31.78 11.76
CA GLY A 78 -12.14 -31.51 12.44
C GLY A 78 -11.38 -30.32 11.89
N SER A 79 -11.98 -29.53 11.01
CA SER A 79 -11.47 -28.32 10.41
C SER A 79 -12.44 -27.17 10.64
N ILE A 80 -11.98 -25.95 10.52
CA ILE A 80 -12.81 -24.74 10.44
C ILE A 80 -12.67 -24.23 9.02
N ASP A 81 -13.69 -24.38 8.20
CA ASP A 81 -13.62 -24.16 6.76
C ASP A 81 -14.65 -23.18 6.22
N SER A 82 -15.58 -22.72 7.08
CA SER A 82 -16.57 -21.72 6.71
C SER A 82 -16.95 -20.77 7.84
N GLY A 83 -17.51 -19.61 7.49
CA GLY A 83 -18.00 -18.63 8.47
C GLY A 83 -19.15 -19.15 9.35
N ALA A 84 -19.82 -20.25 8.98
CA ALA A 84 -20.82 -20.88 9.83
C ALA A 84 -20.24 -21.48 11.12
N GLU A 85 -18.93 -21.66 11.18
CA GLU A 85 -18.15 -22.20 12.29
C GLU A 85 -17.39 -21.12 13.09
N LEU A 86 -17.39 -19.88 12.58
CA LEU A 86 -16.98 -18.68 13.32
C LEU A 86 -18.17 -18.11 14.11
N PHE A 87 -17.89 -17.46 15.23
CA PHE A 87 -18.92 -16.71 15.95
C PHE A 87 -19.10 -15.33 15.32
N GLY A 88 -20.05 -15.20 14.39
CA GLY A 88 -20.36 -14.00 13.61
C GLY A 88 -21.73 -14.11 12.95
N ILE A 89 -22.05 -13.20 11.99
CA ILE A 89 -23.36 -13.15 11.32
C ILE A 89 -23.71 -14.40 10.50
N ASP A 90 -22.73 -15.19 10.08
CA ASP A 90 -22.97 -16.43 9.33
C ASP A 90 -23.23 -17.63 10.24
N TYR A 91 -23.08 -17.45 11.54
CA TYR A 91 -23.45 -18.46 12.53
C TYR A 91 -24.97 -18.63 12.60
N VAL A 92 -25.43 -19.87 12.38
CA VAL A 92 -26.85 -20.22 12.53
C VAL A 92 -27.12 -20.71 13.96
N LYS A 93 -27.97 -19.99 14.69
CA LYS A 93 -28.34 -20.26 16.07
C LYS A 93 -29.24 -21.50 16.21
N SER A 94 -29.43 -21.94 17.44
CA SER A 94 -30.27 -23.10 17.79
C SER A 94 -31.73 -22.96 17.38
N ASP A 95 -32.24 -21.74 17.24
CA ASP A 95 -33.58 -21.41 16.74
C ASP A 95 -33.69 -21.32 15.23
N ALA A 96 -32.63 -21.64 14.50
CA ALA A 96 -32.48 -21.56 13.04
C ALA A 96 -32.46 -20.11 12.47
N THR A 97 -32.27 -19.11 13.29
CA THR A 97 -31.99 -17.74 12.84
C THR A 97 -30.47 -17.51 12.73
N LYS A 98 -30.04 -16.58 11.88
CA LYS A 98 -28.65 -16.12 11.86
C LYS A 98 -28.39 -15.20 13.06
N ALA A 99 -27.18 -15.23 13.57
CA ALA A 99 -26.76 -14.28 14.58
C ALA A 99 -26.65 -12.85 14.00
N VAL A 100 -26.74 -11.85 14.85
CA VAL A 100 -26.60 -10.44 14.45
C VAL A 100 -25.16 -9.93 14.64
N ASP A 101 -24.38 -10.60 15.45
CA ASP A 101 -22.96 -10.38 15.68
C ASP A 101 -22.34 -11.60 16.38
N GLY A 102 -21.02 -11.56 16.61
CA GLY A 102 -20.32 -12.69 17.24
C GLY A 102 -20.72 -12.92 18.68
N PHE A 103 -21.03 -11.88 19.45
CA PHE A 103 -21.55 -12.06 20.83
C PHE A 103 -22.96 -12.64 20.85
N ASP A 104 -23.84 -12.30 19.90
CA ASP A 104 -25.14 -12.91 19.77
C ASP A 104 -25.02 -14.39 19.41
N ALA A 105 -24.05 -14.74 18.56
CA ALA A 105 -23.72 -16.13 18.25
C ALA A 105 -23.28 -16.92 19.49
N LEU A 106 -22.40 -16.35 20.32
CA LEU A 106 -21.91 -17.02 21.52
C LEU A 106 -22.97 -17.11 22.63
N ARG A 107 -23.87 -16.12 22.74
CA ARG A 107 -25.02 -16.16 23.68
C ARG A 107 -25.98 -17.32 23.42
N ASP A 108 -26.09 -17.81 22.20
CA ASP A 108 -26.89 -18.99 21.87
C ASP A 108 -26.40 -20.26 22.62
N LEU A 109 -25.14 -20.27 23.04
CA LEU A 109 -24.50 -21.38 23.76
C LEU A 109 -24.50 -21.21 25.29
N ASP A 110 -24.92 -20.04 25.83
CA ASP A 110 -25.12 -19.80 27.27
C ASP A 110 -26.36 -20.59 27.76
N SER A 111 -26.15 -21.84 28.10
CA SER A 111 -27.22 -22.80 28.38
C SER A 111 -27.88 -22.57 29.74
N ASN A 112 -27.23 -21.83 30.64
CA ASN A 112 -27.75 -21.52 31.98
C ASN A 112 -28.28 -20.09 32.07
N ALA A 113 -28.08 -19.26 31.03
CA ALA A 113 -28.52 -17.87 30.87
C ALA A 113 -28.03 -16.93 31.98
N ASP A 114 -26.79 -17.12 32.46
CA ASP A 114 -26.20 -16.27 33.50
C ASP A 114 -25.37 -15.11 32.95
N GLY A 115 -25.21 -15.02 31.62
CA GLY A 115 -24.45 -13.99 30.92
C GLY A 115 -22.95 -14.20 30.89
N VAL A 116 -22.49 -15.41 31.24
CA VAL A 116 -21.08 -15.80 31.18
C VAL A 116 -20.98 -17.17 30.52
N PHE A 117 -20.15 -17.26 29.48
CA PHE A 117 -19.89 -18.56 28.86
C PHE A 117 -18.71 -19.25 29.54
N ASP A 118 -19.01 -20.35 30.29
CA ASP A 118 -18.03 -21.07 31.12
C ASP A 118 -18.29 -22.59 31.15
N ALA A 119 -17.53 -23.30 31.99
CA ALA A 119 -17.64 -24.76 32.13
C ALA A 119 -19.01 -25.26 32.63
N ASN A 120 -19.94 -24.39 33.05
CA ASN A 120 -21.32 -24.75 33.37
C ASN A 120 -22.19 -24.83 32.12
N ASP A 121 -21.72 -24.34 30.97
CA ASP A 121 -22.42 -24.39 29.71
C ASP A 121 -22.15 -25.70 28.94
N ALA A 122 -23.19 -26.21 28.33
CA ALA A 122 -23.15 -27.53 27.68
C ALA A 122 -22.13 -27.64 26.55
N GLN A 123 -21.85 -26.55 25.88
CA GLN A 123 -20.97 -26.47 24.71
C GLN A 123 -19.56 -25.94 24.99
N PHE A 124 -19.26 -25.52 26.22
CA PHE A 124 -17.96 -24.95 26.57
C PHE A 124 -16.76 -25.83 26.17
N ALA A 125 -16.89 -27.15 26.34
CA ALA A 125 -15.83 -28.10 25.96
C ALA A 125 -15.66 -28.30 24.45
N ASN A 126 -16.61 -27.87 23.63
CA ASN A 126 -16.61 -28.00 22.16
C ASN A 126 -16.15 -26.72 21.44
N VAL A 127 -16.28 -25.56 22.12
CA VAL A 127 -15.74 -24.30 21.56
C VAL A 127 -14.22 -24.30 21.67
N GLN A 128 -13.58 -23.86 20.62
CA GLN A 128 -12.12 -23.85 20.48
C GLN A 128 -11.61 -22.43 20.17
N VAL A 129 -10.32 -22.25 20.36
CA VAL A 129 -9.56 -21.09 19.86
C VAL A 129 -8.75 -21.56 18.66
N TRP A 130 -8.90 -20.86 17.57
CA TRP A 130 -8.08 -21.04 16.37
C TRP A 130 -7.01 -19.95 16.32
N ARG A 131 -5.76 -20.37 16.43
CA ARG A 131 -4.59 -19.54 16.18
C ARG A 131 -4.01 -19.93 14.83
N ASP A 132 -4.33 -19.18 13.82
CA ASP A 132 -3.79 -19.36 12.47
C ASP A 132 -2.34 -18.86 12.46
N LEU A 133 -1.39 -19.77 12.65
CA LEU A 133 0.01 -19.46 12.90
C LEU A 133 0.79 -19.11 11.65
N ASP A 134 0.40 -19.65 10.49
CA ASP A 134 1.01 -19.35 9.19
C ASP A 134 0.16 -18.39 8.33
N GLN A 135 -1.01 -17.99 8.87
CA GLN A 135 -1.89 -16.96 8.31
C GLN A 135 -2.35 -17.26 6.88
N ASP A 136 -2.78 -18.49 6.62
CA ASP A 136 -3.28 -18.93 5.31
C ASP A 136 -4.81 -19.13 5.25
N GLY A 137 -5.50 -19.00 6.41
CA GLY A 137 -6.95 -19.18 6.55
C GLY A 137 -7.38 -20.66 6.45
N VAL A 138 -6.49 -21.60 6.72
CA VAL A 138 -6.77 -23.03 6.82
C VAL A 138 -6.44 -23.50 8.24
N SER A 139 -7.38 -24.21 8.87
CA SER A 139 -7.14 -24.69 10.23
C SER A 139 -6.29 -25.96 10.22
N ASP A 140 -5.00 -25.78 10.42
CA ASP A 140 -4.01 -26.85 10.39
C ASP A 140 -3.80 -27.55 11.73
N ALA A 141 -3.04 -28.66 11.69
CA ALA A 141 -2.79 -29.46 12.87
C ALA A 141 -1.94 -28.71 13.92
N GLY A 142 -2.53 -28.40 15.05
CA GLY A 142 -1.89 -27.71 16.18
C GLY A 142 -2.33 -26.25 16.35
N GLU A 143 -3.18 -25.74 15.49
CA GLU A 143 -3.74 -24.38 15.54
C GLU A 143 -5.06 -24.32 16.33
N LEU A 144 -5.82 -25.39 16.32
CA LEU A 144 -7.05 -25.50 17.11
C LEU A 144 -6.75 -26.03 18.51
N MET A 145 -7.18 -25.28 19.53
CA MET A 145 -7.02 -25.66 20.92
C MET A 145 -8.31 -25.46 21.72
N SER A 146 -8.53 -26.26 22.76
CA SER A 146 -9.67 -26.04 23.65
C SER A 146 -9.52 -24.73 24.43
N LEU A 147 -10.64 -24.12 24.86
CA LEU A 147 -10.61 -22.94 25.73
C LEU A 147 -9.73 -23.17 26.96
N THR A 148 -9.81 -24.38 27.53
CA THR A 148 -9.00 -24.75 28.72
C THR A 148 -7.51 -24.81 28.40
N ASP A 149 -7.12 -25.37 27.25
CA ASP A 149 -5.71 -25.42 26.80
C ASP A 149 -5.18 -24.02 26.46
N ALA A 150 -6.02 -23.12 25.95
CA ALA A 150 -5.74 -21.70 25.78
C ALA A 150 -5.69 -20.92 27.11
N GLY A 151 -5.94 -21.59 28.22
CA GLY A 151 -5.93 -20.96 29.56
C GLY A 151 -7.17 -20.13 29.86
N ILE A 152 -8.27 -20.28 29.14
CA ILE A 152 -9.52 -19.51 29.28
C ILE A 152 -10.46 -20.29 30.22
N ALA A 153 -10.95 -19.61 31.25
CA ALA A 153 -11.90 -20.13 32.19
C ALA A 153 -13.35 -19.69 31.92
N SER A 154 -13.53 -18.45 31.44
CA SER A 154 -14.86 -17.92 31.16
C SER A 154 -14.78 -16.69 30.21
N ILE A 155 -15.86 -16.44 29.51
CA ILE A 155 -16.05 -15.24 28.64
C ILE A 155 -17.30 -14.50 29.10
N ASP A 156 -17.18 -13.19 29.40
CA ASP A 156 -18.33 -12.34 29.73
C ASP A 156 -19.10 -12.02 28.43
N LEU A 157 -20.39 -12.25 28.43
CA LEU A 157 -21.25 -12.03 27.26
C LEU A 157 -21.90 -10.62 27.25
N ASN A 158 -21.58 -9.79 28.26
CA ASN A 158 -22.06 -8.40 28.34
C ASN A 158 -21.07 -7.49 27.62
N ASP A 159 -21.18 -7.44 26.32
CA ASP A 159 -20.32 -6.63 25.48
C ASP A 159 -20.64 -5.12 25.57
N THR A 160 -19.65 -4.33 25.23
CA THR A 160 -19.78 -2.87 25.13
C THR A 160 -19.38 -2.44 23.71
N ALA A 161 -20.27 -1.76 23.02
CA ALA A 161 -19.97 -1.22 21.70
C ALA A 161 -18.78 -0.24 21.78
N SER A 162 -17.78 -0.48 20.96
CA SER A 162 -16.52 0.26 20.94
C SER A 162 -15.90 0.18 19.56
N THR A 163 -16.10 1.21 18.72
CA THR A 163 -15.52 1.22 17.37
C THR A 163 -14.10 1.72 17.40
N THR A 164 -13.17 0.87 17.00
CA THR A 164 -11.73 1.19 16.86
C THR A 164 -11.26 0.68 15.50
N ASN A 165 -10.58 1.54 14.73
CA ASN A 165 -9.96 1.11 13.48
C ASN A 165 -8.68 0.34 13.80
N LEU A 166 -8.54 -0.83 13.20
CA LEU A 166 -7.36 -1.69 13.27
C LEU A 166 -6.57 -1.62 11.96
N ALA A 167 -5.40 -2.24 11.93
CA ALA A 167 -4.58 -2.32 10.73
C ALA A 167 -5.30 -3.07 9.59
N GLY A 168 -4.92 -2.77 8.34
CA GLY A 168 -5.43 -3.46 7.16
C GLY A 168 -6.91 -3.19 6.82
N GLY A 169 -7.49 -2.08 7.29
CA GLY A 169 -8.89 -1.73 7.03
C GLY A 169 -9.91 -2.45 7.90
N ASN A 170 -9.46 -3.22 8.88
CA ASN A 170 -10.31 -3.93 9.84
C ASN A 170 -10.83 -2.98 10.93
N GLN A 171 -11.91 -3.38 11.62
CA GLN A 171 -12.49 -2.61 12.73
C GLN A 171 -12.85 -3.55 13.86
N GLN A 172 -12.62 -3.09 15.08
CA GLN A 172 -13.24 -3.63 16.28
C GLN A 172 -14.56 -2.90 16.51
N THR A 173 -15.67 -3.61 16.74
CA THR A 173 -17.01 -3.02 16.86
C THR A 173 -17.58 -3.10 18.26
N ALA A 174 -17.20 -4.11 19.04
CA ALA A 174 -17.58 -4.28 20.44
C ALA A 174 -16.53 -5.05 21.20
N THR A 175 -16.48 -4.89 22.53
CA THR A 175 -15.56 -5.63 23.41
C THR A 175 -16.25 -6.14 24.67
N ALA A 176 -15.74 -7.25 25.16
CA ALA A 176 -15.98 -7.76 26.51
C ALA A 176 -14.67 -8.30 27.09
N THR A 177 -14.74 -8.97 28.25
CA THR A 177 -13.56 -9.56 28.89
C THR A 177 -13.69 -11.09 28.96
N PHE A 178 -12.56 -11.77 28.83
CA PHE A 178 -12.47 -13.15 29.23
C PHE A 178 -11.58 -13.29 30.48
N THR A 179 -11.84 -14.30 31.29
CA THR A 179 -11.06 -14.60 32.51
C THR A 179 -10.21 -15.83 32.26
N ARG A 180 -8.93 -15.74 32.55
CA ARG A 180 -7.99 -16.88 32.45
C ARG A 180 -8.07 -17.81 33.67
N THR A 181 -7.55 -19.00 33.55
CA THR A 181 -7.48 -20.00 34.61
C THR A 181 -6.62 -19.57 35.80
N ASP A 182 -5.76 -18.58 35.64
CA ASP A 182 -4.98 -17.93 36.71
C ASP A 182 -5.66 -16.70 37.33
N ASN A 183 -6.90 -16.41 36.93
CA ASN A 183 -7.74 -15.25 37.30
C ASN A 183 -7.25 -13.89 36.73
N THR A 184 -6.36 -13.85 35.79
CA THR A 184 -6.11 -12.65 35.00
C THR A 184 -7.21 -12.48 33.93
N THR A 185 -7.36 -11.29 33.40
CA THR A 185 -8.36 -11.01 32.36
C THR A 185 -7.68 -10.61 31.06
N GLY A 186 -8.30 -10.93 29.94
CA GLY A 186 -7.95 -10.46 28.61
C GLY A 186 -9.17 -9.89 27.88
N THR A 187 -8.97 -9.36 26.70
CA THR A 187 -10.02 -8.75 25.85
C THR A 187 -10.56 -9.78 24.86
N VAL A 188 -11.88 -9.85 24.72
CA VAL A 188 -12.55 -10.48 23.59
C VAL A 188 -13.25 -9.38 22.81
N ALA A 189 -13.10 -9.37 21.49
CA ALA A 189 -13.68 -8.34 20.62
C ALA A 189 -14.46 -8.93 19.46
N ASN A 190 -15.55 -8.26 19.10
CA ASN A 190 -16.22 -8.47 17.83
C ASN A 190 -15.51 -7.64 16.78
N LEU A 191 -15.06 -8.27 15.71
CA LEU A 191 -14.34 -7.62 14.63
C LEU A 191 -15.28 -7.39 13.45
N ASN A 192 -14.93 -6.45 12.59
CA ASN A 192 -15.41 -6.32 11.23
C ASN A 192 -14.19 -6.38 10.32
N LEU A 193 -13.99 -7.54 9.67
CA LEU A 193 -12.82 -7.79 8.85
C LEU A 193 -13.00 -7.23 7.45
N ALA A 194 -11.96 -6.64 6.89
CA ALA A 194 -11.89 -6.24 5.49
C ALA A 194 -12.08 -7.45 4.57
N SER A 195 -12.56 -7.24 3.37
CA SER A 195 -12.72 -8.31 2.37
C SER A 195 -12.31 -7.83 0.99
N SER A 196 -11.73 -8.73 0.19
CA SER A 196 -11.38 -8.48 -1.20
C SER A 196 -11.86 -9.61 -2.09
N ASN A 197 -12.73 -9.28 -3.02
CA ASN A 197 -13.28 -10.23 -3.99
C ASN A 197 -12.37 -10.46 -5.21
N PHE A 198 -11.23 -9.76 -5.27
CA PHE A 198 -10.22 -9.94 -6.33
C PHE A 198 -9.31 -11.13 -6.05
N TYR A 199 -9.07 -11.45 -4.77
CA TYR A 199 -8.34 -12.63 -4.34
C TYR A 199 -9.33 -13.73 -4.01
N ARG A 200 -9.35 -14.82 -4.80
CA ARG A 200 -10.32 -15.90 -4.63
C ARG A 200 -9.80 -17.26 -5.09
N GLU A 201 -10.32 -18.28 -4.48
CA GLU A 201 -10.07 -19.66 -4.81
C GLU A 201 -11.40 -20.42 -4.84
N PHE A 202 -11.70 -21.07 -5.98
CA PHE A 202 -12.89 -21.91 -6.12
C PHE A 202 -12.61 -23.33 -5.62
N GLY A 203 -13.58 -23.95 -4.95
CA GLY A 203 -13.44 -25.31 -4.44
C GLY A 203 -13.34 -26.40 -5.53
N ASP A 204 -13.59 -26.05 -6.80
CA ASP A 204 -13.46 -26.93 -7.95
C ASP A 204 -12.55 -26.32 -9.02
N THR A 205 -11.91 -27.13 -9.84
CA THR A 205 -11.07 -26.72 -10.95
C THR A 205 -11.70 -27.05 -12.30
N ILE A 206 -11.65 -26.11 -13.23
CA ILE A 206 -12.15 -26.31 -14.59
C ILE A 206 -10.96 -26.46 -15.55
N ALA A 207 -10.86 -27.61 -16.22
CA ALA A 207 -9.88 -27.77 -17.28
C ALA A 207 -10.27 -26.93 -18.50
N VAL A 208 -9.46 -25.91 -18.82
CA VAL A 208 -9.70 -25.02 -19.97
C VAL A 208 -9.66 -25.83 -21.27
N SER A 209 -10.72 -25.70 -22.08
CA SER A 209 -10.83 -26.38 -23.37
C SER A 209 -9.85 -25.83 -24.40
N ASP A 210 -9.42 -26.61 -25.39
CA ASP A 210 -8.53 -26.18 -26.48
C ASP A 210 -9.04 -24.94 -27.23
N THR A 211 -10.37 -24.81 -27.37
CA THR A 211 -10.99 -23.66 -28.02
C THR A 211 -10.93 -22.41 -27.16
N ALA A 212 -11.10 -22.53 -25.85
CA ALA A 212 -10.99 -21.41 -24.93
C ALA A 212 -9.52 -20.99 -24.71
N GLN A 213 -8.58 -21.94 -24.77
CA GLN A 213 -7.15 -21.66 -24.67
C GLN A 213 -6.64 -20.70 -25.75
N ALA A 214 -7.25 -20.69 -26.92
CA ALA A 214 -6.91 -19.81 -28.03
C ALA A 214 -7.52 -18.39 -27.91
N LEU A 215 -8.42 -18.16 -26.95
CA LEU A 215 -9.06 -16.88 -26.70
C LEU A 215 -8.22 -16.02 -25.72
N PRO A 216 -8.39 -14.69 -25.69
CA PRO A 216 -7.79 -13.85 -24.67
C PRO A 216 -8.24 -14.26 -23.26
N ASN A 217 -7.43 -13.97 -22.25
CA ASN A 217 -7.72 -14.30 -20.87
C ASN A 217 -7.64 -13.06 -19.98
N MET A 218 -8.44 -13.09 -18.93
CA MET A 218 -8.46 -12.08 -17.89
C MET A 218 -8.95 -12.74 -16.59
N MET A 219 -8.41 -12.32 -15.45
CA MET A 219 -8.95 -12.75 -14.17
C MET A 219 -10.35 -12.16 -13.97
N GLY A 220 -11.27 -13.00 -13.51
CA GLY A 220 -12.55 -12.52 -13.01
C GLY A 220 -12.42 -11.98 -11.58
N SER A 221 -13.55 -11.66 -10.96
CA SER A 221 -13.66 -11.30 -9.55
C SER A 221 -14.97 -11.81 -8.95
N GLY A 222 -15.09 -11.82 -7.64
CA GLY A 222 -16.26 -12.34 -6.95
C GLY A 222 -16.56 -13.80 -7.32
N ASN A 223 -17.76 -14.05 -7.83
CA ASN A 223 -18.18 -15.38 -8.29
C ASN A 223 -17.85 -15.65 -9.76
N VAL A 224 -17.33 -14.67 -10.47
CA VAL A 224 -16.97 -14.79 -11.89
C VAL A 224 -15.60 -15.44 -12.03
N ARG A 225 -15.51 -16.60 -12.70
CA ARG A 225 -14.26 -17.29 -12.98
C ARG A 225 -13.43 -16.55 -14.03
N ASP A 226 -12.16 -16.93 -14.15
CA ASP A 226 -11.31 -16.40 -15.20
C ASP A 226 -11.91 -16.64 -16.59
N LEU A 227 -11.69 -15.68 -17.47
CA LEU A 227 -12.41 -15.58 -18.74
C LEU A 227 -12.34 -16.84 -19.60
N ARG A 228 -11.19 -17.54 -19.63
CA ARG A 228 -11.06 -18.83 -20.35
C ARG A 228 -11.79 -19.98 -19.68
N GLU A 229 -11.80 -20.03 -18.36
CA GLU A 229 -12.58 -21.03 -17.62
C GLU A 229 -14.08 -20.81 -17.85
N ALA A 230 -14.54 -19.57 -17.71
CA ALA A 230 -15.92 -19.17 -17.99
C ALA A 230 -16.33 -19.45 -19.44
N ALA A 231 -15.47 -19.14 -20.42
CA ALA A 231 -15.70 -19.45 -21.83
C ALA A 231 -15.71 -20.96 -22.14
N THR A 232 -15.06 -21.76 -21.31
CA THR A 232 -15.15 -23.24 -21.41
C THR A 232 -16.52 -23.74 -20.99
N GLN A 233 -17.18 -23.08 -20.05
CA GLN A 233 -18.52 -23.41 -19.57
C GLN A 233 -19.63 -22.83 -20.46
N SER A 234 -19.40 -21.66 -21.07
CA SER A 234 -20.39 -20.92 -21.85
C SER A 234 -20.00 -20.77 -23.33
N SER A 235 -20.70 -21.48 -24.20
CA SER A 235 -20.53 -21.33 -25.65
C SER A 235 -20.97 -19.94 -26.15
N ARG A 236 -21.89 -19.26 -25.44
CA ARG A 236 -22.30 -17.89 -25.71
C ARG A 236 -21.12 -16.95 -25.47
N LEU A 237 -20.50 -17.02 -24.29
CA LEU A 237 -19.33 -16.22 -23.95
C LEU A 237 -18.15 -16.49 -24.88
N ALA A 238 -17.84 -17.77 -25.17
CA ALA A 238 -16.78 -18.14 -26.10
C ALA A 238 -16.99 -17.54 -27.49
N GLY A 239 -18.24 -17.55 -27.99
CA GLY A 239 -18.61 -16.96 -29.28
C GLY A 239 -18.47 -15.44 -29.31
N LEU A 240 -18.88 -14.73 -28.24
CA LEU A 240 -18.75 -13.28 -28.10
C LEU A 240 -17.27 -12.86 -27.98
N LEU A 241 -16.50 -13.59 -27.19
CA LEU A 241 -15.07 -13.34 -27.01
C LEU A 241 -14.27 -13.55 -28.30
N ALA A 242 -14.64 -14.57 -29.10
CA ALA A 242 -14.07 -14.75 -30.44
C ALA A 242 -14.40 -13.60 -31.39
N GLN A 243 -15.65 -13.09 -31.38
CA GLN A 243 -16.04 -11.90 -32.15
C GLN A 243 -15.31 -10.64 -31.67
N TYR A 244 -15.20 -10.45 -30.36
CA TYR A 244 -14.43 -9.35 -29.76
C TYR A 244 -12.97 -9.36 -30.22
N SER A 245 -12.34 -10.54 -30.19
CA SER A 245 -10.94 -10.71 -30.63
C SER A 245 -10.74 -10.46 -32.12
N ALA A 246 -11.77 -10.75 -32.94
CA ALA A 246 -11.73 -10.51 -34.37
C ALA A 246 -12.08 -9.06 -34.77
N ALA A 247 -12.61 -8.27 -33.86
CA ALA A 247 -12.97 -6.86 -34.09
C ALA A 247 -11.71 -6.00 -34.23
N THR A 248 -11.63 -5.25 -35.35
CA THR A 248 -10.45 -4.44 -35.71
C THR A 248 -10.60 -2.97 -35.34
N THR A 249 -11.74 -2.55 -34.82
CA THR A 249 -11.99 -1.17 -34.41
C THR A 249 -12.47 -1.10 -32.95
N ARG A 250 -12.19 0.02 -32.28
CA ARG A 250 -12.65 0.29 -30.93
C ARG A 250 -14.17 0.17 -30.80
N ASP A 251 -14.89 0.82 -31.70
CA ASP A 251 -16.37 0.84 -31.64
C ASP A 251 -16.97 -0.56 -31.78
N ALA A 252 -16.39 -1.42 -32.63
CA ALA A 252 -16.83 -2.80 -32.78
C ALA A 252 -16.56 -3.63 -31.50
N GLN A 253 -15.44 -3.44 -30.84
CA GLN A 253 -15.14 -4.09 -29.54
C GLN A 253 -16.06 -3.56 -28.44
N TRP A 254 -16.21 -2.24 -28.35
CA TRP A 254 -17.03 -1.60 -27.32
C TRP A 254 -18.51 -2.01 -27.39
N ALA A 255 -19.03 -2.21 -28.60
CA ALA A 255 -20.41 -2.66 -28.82
C ALA A 255 -20.67 -4.10 -28.35
N LEU A 256 -19.65 -4.93 -28.22
CA LEU A 256 -19.78 -6.32 -27.76
C LEU A 256 -19.68 -6.47 -26.25
N LEU A 257 -19.13 -5.46 -25.55
CA LEU A 257 -18.81 -5.60 -24.11
C LEU A 257 -20.02 -5.84 -23.23
N ASP A 258 -21.14 -5.15 -23.46
CA ASP A 258 -22.34 -5.31 -22.63
C ASP A 258 -22.86 -6.76 -22.68
N GLU A 259 -22.93 -7.35 -23.88
CA GLU A 259 -23.35 -8.75 -24.04
C GLU A 259 -22.29 -9.73 -23.53
N MET A 260 -21.02 -9.38 -23.62
CA MET A 260 -19.92 -10.22 -23.14
C MET A 260 -19.85 -10.24 -21.62
N LEU A 261 -19.99 -9.10 -20.94
CA LEU A 261 -20.06 -9.01 -19.48
C LEU A 261 -21.26 -9.77 -18.92
N ASP A 262 -22.41 -9.63 -19.56
CA ASP A 262 -23.62 -10.37 -19.22
C ASP A 262 -23.43 -11.89 -19.38
N ALA A 263 -22.89 -12.34 -20.51
CA ALA A 263 -22.60 -13.74 -20.74
C ALA A 263 -21.51 -14.29 -19.79
N TRP A 264 -20.62 -13.45 -19.30
CA TRP A 264 -19.62 -13.82 -18.32
C TRP A 264 -20.23 -13.95 -16.92
N ALA A 265 -21.07 -12.99 -16.50
CA ALA A 265 -21.83 -13.03 -15.26
C ALA A 265 -22.76 -14.25 -15.19
N ASP A 266 -23.44 -14.60 -16.30
CA ASP A 266 -24.32 -15.77 -16.40
C ASP A 266 -23.60 -17.10 -16.04
N THR A 267 -22.28 -17.17 -16.16
CA THR A 267 -21.53 -18.40 -15.81
C THR A 267 -21.49 -18.67 -14.30
N THR A 268 -21.84 -17.69 -13.47
CA THR A 268 -21.89 -17.85 -12.00
C THR A 268 -23.11 -18.62 -11.50
N GLY A 269 -24.19 -18.67 -12.31
CA GLY A 269 -25.49 -19.23 -11.90
C GLY A 269 -26.26 -18.35 -10.91
N MET A 270 -25.79 -17.12 -10.63
CA MET A 270 -26.56 -16.15 -9.85
C MET A 270 -27.82 -15.75 -10.61
N ALA A 271 -28.89 -15.42 -9.87
CA ALA A 271 -30.16 -15.03 -10.49
C ALA A 271 -30.04 -13.69 -11.21
N GLU A 272 -30.43 -13.64 -12.49
CA GLU A 272 -30.31 -12.46 -13.34
C GLU A 272 -31.21 -11.30 -12.87
N ALA A 273 -32.44 -11.59 -12.50
CA ALA A 273 -33.40 -10.57 -12.09
C ALA A 273 -33.80 -10.74 -10.63
N LEU A 274 -34.08 -9.62 -9.94
CA LEU A 274 -34.61 -9.64 -8.58
C LEU A 274 -35.88 -10.51 -8.45
N ALA A 275 -36.72 -10.53 -9.50
CA ALA A 275 -37.89 -11.36 -9.55
C ALA A 275 -37.60 -12.89 -9.55
N GLU A 276 -36.46 -13.31 -10.00
CA GLU A 276 -36.04 -14.71 -10.03
C GLU A 276 -35.56 -15.21 -8.68
N ARG A 277 -35.14 -14.30 -7.81
CA ARG A 277 -34.75 -14.57 -6.40
C ARG A 277 -35.97 -14.81 -5.52
N ASP A 278 -37.18 -14.42 -5.99
CA ASP A 278 -38.43 -14.61 -5.28
C ASP A 278 -39.02 -16.01 -5.53
N PRO A 279 -39.15 -16.86 -4.52
CA PRO A 279 -39.81 -18.16 -4.64
C PRO A 279 -41.33 -18.04 -4.87
N GLY A 280 -41.85 -16.88 -5.20
CA GLY A 280 -43.25 -16.59 -5.40
C GLY A 280 -43.99 -16.07 -4.16
N ALA A 281 -43.23 -15.64 -3.15
CA ALA A 281 -43.78 -15.10 -1.89
C ALA A 281 -44.19 -13.63 -2.00
N PHE A 282 -43.61 -12.88 -2.92
CA PHE A 282 -43.77 -11.44 -3.04
C PHE A 282 -44.31 -11.02 -4.41
N TYR A 283 -44.96 -9.83 -4.41
CA TYR A 283 -45.11 -9.03 -5.62
C TYR A 283 -43.99 -8.00 -5.61
N ILE A 284 -43.06 -8.03 -6.57
CA ILE A 284 -42.00 -7.07 -6.68
C ILE A 284 -42.50 -5.85 -7.41
N ARG A 285 -42.29 -4.68 -6.81
CA ARG A 285 -42.73 -3.38 -7.30
C ARG A 285 -41.56 -2.42 -7.28
N TYR A 286 -41.26 -1.84 -8.43
CA TYR A 286 -40.24 -0.79 -8.51
C TYR A 286 -40.92 0.59 -8.30
N ASP A 287 -40.38 1.34 -7.34
CA ASP A 287 -40.79 2.73 -7.12
C ASP A 287 -40.03 3.65 -8.09
N ALA A 288 -40.55 4.81 -8.39
CA ALA A 288 -40.00 5.71 -9.38
C ALA A 288 -38.58 6.17 -8.95
N PHE A 289 -37.61 5.89 -9.77
CA PHE A 289 -36.20 6.21 -9.55
C PHE A 289 -35.91 7.70 -9.42
N GLY A 290 -35.58 8.19 -8.23
CA GLY A 290 -34.97 9.51 -7.99
C GLY A 290 -35.86 10.72 -8.31
N THR A 291 -35.40 11.89 -8.10
CA THR A 291 -35.94 13.24 -8.12
C THR A 291 -37.26 13.51 -8.88
N GLN A 292 -38.07 14.50 -8.41
CA GLN A 292 -39.30 14.98 -9.02
C GLN A 292 -39.25 15.22 -10.54
N THR A 293 -38.08 15.52 -11.10
CA THR A 293 -37.90 15.73 -12.54
C THR A 293 -38.04 14.45 -13.33
N ARG A 294 -37.64 13.29 -12.76
CA ARG A 294 -37.79 11.98 -13.39
C ARG A 294 -39.18 11.41 -13.23
N ALA A 295 -39.82 11.61 -12.10
CA ALA A 295 -41.24 11.30 -11.91
C ALA A 295 -42.13 11.98 -12.97
N ASN A 296 -41.84 13.23 -13.32
CA ASN A 296 -42.53 13.95 -14.39
C ASN A 296 -42.22 13.35 -15.80
N ASN A 297 -41.02 12.86 -16.06
CA ASN A 297 -40.68 12.21 -17.32
C ASN A 297 -41.24 10.78 -17.41
N LEU A 298 -41.22 10.04 -16.29
CA LEU A 298 -41.84 8.71 -16.21
C LEU A 298 -43.37 8.77 -16.30
N ASN A 299 -44.01 9.81 -15.75
CA ASN A 299 -45.43 10.06 -15.95
C ASN A 299 -45.82 10.32 -17.40
N SER A 300 -44.88 10.78 -18.24
CA SER A 300 -45.09 10.90 -19.69
C SER A 300 -44.94 9.57 -20.45
N LEU A 301 -44.35 8.54 -19.80
CA LEU A 301 -44.15 7.19 -20.35
C LEU A 301 -45.22 6.19 -19.89
N MET A 302 -46.11 6.61 -18.93
CA MET A 302 -47.21 5.78 -18.45
C MET A 302 -48.48 6.07 -19.25
N VAL A 303 -49.08 5.04 -19.78
CA VAL A 303 -50.41 5.11 -20.37
C VAL A 303 -51.43 5.18 -19.23
N ASP A 304 -52.11 6.30 -19.11
CA ASP A 304 -53.11 6.64 -18.15
C ASP A 304 -54.24 5.61 -18.07
N GLY A 305 -54.49 5.13 -16.90
CA GLY A 305 -55.66 4.40 -16.53
C GLY A 305 -56.33 5.01 -15.30
N SER A 306 -57.08 6.09 -15.46
CA SER A 306 -57.96 6.76 -14.50
C SER A 306 -57.52 8.11 -13.97
N GLY A 307 -58.22 9.12 -14.40
CA GLY A 307 -58.16 10.48 -13.90
C GLY A 307 -58.55 10.61 -12.45
N GLY A 308 -57.72 11.34 -11.70
CA GLY A 308 -57.99 11.85 -10.36
C GLY A 308 -57.07 13.03 -10.11
N SER A 309 -57.65 14.19 -9.88
CA SER A 309 -57.00 15.47 -9.71
C SER A 309 -56.31 15.61 -8.36
N GLY A 310 -55.01 15.96 -8.40
CA GLY A 310 -54.39 16.79 -7.36
C GLY A 310 -53.57 16.05 -6.34
N GLY A 311 -52.21 16.27 -6.39
CA GLY A 311 -51.28 16.02 -5.33
C GLY A 311 -50.37 14.82 -5.58
N ASN A 312 -49.09 15.04 -5.60
CA ASN A 312 -47.95 14.10 -5.56
C ASN A 312 -48.27 12.59 -5.45
N GLU A 313 -48.90 11.98 -6.46
CA GLU A 313 -49.06 10.54 -6.56
C GLU A 313 -47.80 9.96 -7.28
N VAL A 314 -46.98 9.31 -6.50
CA VAL A 314 -45.93 8.44 -7.02
C VAL A 314 -46.63 7.27 -7.72
N ALA A 315 -46.44 7.13 -9.01
CA ALA A 315 -47.06 6.04 -9.75
C ALA A 315 -46.32 4.73 -9.44
N TYR A 316 -46.99 3.83 -8.77
CA TYR A 316 -46.49 2.51 -8.39
C TYR A 316 -46.77 1.51 -9.48
N ILE A 317 -45.79 0.71 -9.86
CA ILE A 317 -45.88 -0.33 -10.88
C ILE A 317 -45.54 -1.67 -10.27
N GLY A 318 -46.51 -2.52 -10.12
CA GLY A 318 -46.33 -3.89 -9.65
C GLY A 318 -45.99 -4.82 -10.83
N LEU A 319 -44.97 -5.69 -10.66
CA LEU A 319 -44.68 -6.78 -11.56
C LEU A 319 -45.57 -7.98 -11.21
N ASP A 320 -46.83 -7.96 -11.68
CA ASP A 320 -47.66 -9.18 -11.74
C ASP A 320 -47.58 -9.73 -13.16
N LYS A 321 -47.09 -10.96 -13.30
CA LYS A 321 -46.91 -11.62 -14.61
C LYS A 321 -48.17 -11.61 -15.46
N ASP A 322 -49.34 -11.48 -14.86
CA ASP A 322 -50.64 -11.62 -15.53
C ASP A 322 -51.39 -10.30 -15.80
N ASN A 323 -50.94 -9.15 -15.26
CA ASN A 323 -51.71 -7.88 -15.30
C ASN A 323 -50.93 -6.59 -15.61
N LEU A 324 -49.78 -6.65 -16.23
CA LEU A 324 -48.96 -5.49 -16.47
C LEU A 324 -49.20 -4.76 -17.79
N GLN A 325 -49.74 -3.54 -17.72
CA GLN A 325 -49.65 -2.53 -18.80
C GLN A 325 -48.48 -1.60 -18.54
N LEU A 326 -47.23 -2.15 -18.57
CA LEU A 326 -46.04 -1.31 -18.58
C LEU A 326 -45.76 -0.82 -20.00
N ASN A 327 -45.45 0.47 -20.13
CA ASN A 327 -44.84 0.96 -21.36
C ASN A 327 -43.56 0.17 -21.67
N GLU A 328 -43.38 -0.22 -22.91
CA GLU A 328 -42.22 -0.98 -23.37
C GLU A 328 -40.89 -0.33 -22.99
N ALA A 329 -40.82 1.00 -23.06
CA ALA A 329 -39.64 1.77 -22.63
C ALA A 329 -39.28 1.60 -21.13
N TYR A 330 -40.29 1.44 -20.27
CA TYR A 330 -40.05 1.24 -18.84
C TYR A 330 -39.60 -0.21 -18.52
N ARG A 331 -40.16 -1.20 -19.24
CA ARG A 331 -39.70 -2.59 -19.12
C ARG A 331 -38.23 -2.70 -19.53
N ASN A 332 -37.88 -2.06 -20.65
CA ASN A 332 -36.50 -2.03 -21.13
C ASN A 332 -35.57 -1.33 -20.14
N LEU A 333 -36.03 -0.28 -19.49
CA LEU A 333 -35.24 0.41 -18.46
C LEU A 333 -34.99 -0.48 -17.23
N ILE A 334 -36.04 -1.16 -16.74
CA ILE A 334 -35.90 -2.10 -15.62
C ILE A 334 -34.98 -3.26 -16.02
N ALA A 335 -35.20 -3.88 -17.17
CA ALA A 335 -34.35 -4.96 -17.65
C ALA A 335 -32.87 -4.55 -17.79
N ALA A 336 -32.62 -3.34 -18.27
CA ALA A 336 -31.24 -2.82 -18.38
C ALA A 336 -30.57 -2.58 -17.01
N TRP A 337 -31.36 -2.22 -15.99
CA TRP A 337 -30.86 -2.10 -14.63
C TRP A 337 -30.68 -3.44 -13.94
N ASP A 338 -31.61 -4.38 -14.11
CA ASP A 338 -31.49 -5.76 -13.61
C ASP A 338 -30.23 -6.43 -14.19
N GLN A 339 -29.99 -6.27 -15.50
CA GLN A 339 -28.79 -6.78 -16.16
C GLN A 339 -27.50 -6.16 -15.59
N LYS A 340 -27.42 -4.84 -15.43
CA LYS A 340 -26.24 -4.18 -14.85
C LYS A 340 -26.01 -4.61 -13.41
N MET A 341 -27.09 -4.75 -12.65
CA MET A 341 -27.01 -5.20 -11.26
C MET A 341 -26.54 -6.64 -11.18
N HIS A 342 -27.08 -7.55 -12.02
CA HIS A 342 -26.63 -8.93 -12.12
C HIS A 342 -25.14 -9.01 -12.42
N ILE A 343 -24.65 -8.25 -13.40
CA ILE A 343 -23.23 -8.20 -13.74
C ILE A 343 -22.41 -7.74 -12.53
N LEU A 344 -22.78 -6.61 -11.92
CA LEU A 344 -22.04 -6.05 -10.78
C LEU A 344 -22.03 -6.99 -9.57
N GLU A 345 -23.16 -7.64 -9.27
CA GLU A 345 -23.26 -8.61 -8.18
C GLU A 345 -22.44 -9.86 -8.44
N ALA A 346 -22.42 -10.36 -9.68
CA ALA A 346 -21.59 -11.50 -10.07
C ALA A 346 -20.10 -11.20 -9.88
N PHE A 347 -19.63 -10.04 -10.35
CA PHE A 347 -18.24 -9.60 -10.21
C PHE A 347 -17.89 -9.17 -8.77
N ASN A 348 -18.88 -8.79 -7.97
CA ASN A 348 -18.70 -8.54 -6.54
C ASN A 348 -18.78 -9.81 -5.69
N GLY A 349 -19.37 -10.89 -6.21
CA GLY A 349 -19.52 -12.16 -5.51
C GLY A 349 -20.68 -12.23 -4.52
N GLU A 350 -21.45 -11.16 -4.38
CA GLU A 350 -22.56 -11.07 -3.43
C GLU A 350 -23.73 -10.28 -4.02
N TYR A 351 -24.96 -10.62 -3.61
CA TYR A 351 -26.12 -9.83 -3.97
C TYR A 351 -26.12 -8.49 -3.22
N PHE A 352 -26.36 -7.40 -3.92
CA PHE A 352 -26.55 -6.09 -3.28
C PHE A 352 -27.83 -5.98 -2.49
N PHE A 353 -28.79 -6.82 -2.79
CA PHE A 353 -30.11 -6.87 -2.14
C PHE A 353 -30.45 -8.32 -1.82
N SER A 354 -30.71 -8.62 -0.56
CA SER A 354 -31.30 -9.87 -0.11
C SER A 354 -32.81 -9.72 -0.05
N LEU A 355 -33.54 -10.74 -0.53
CA LEU A 355 -34.96 -10.82 -0.28
C LEU A 355 -35.17 -11.47 1.11
N PRO A 356 -36.14 -10.97 1.93
CA PRO A 356 -36.41 -11.55 3.22
C PRO A 356 -36.89 -12.99 3.08
N GLU A 357 -36.36 -13.89 3.91
CA GLU A 357 -36.88 -15.26 4.01
C GLU A 357 -38.34 -15.27 4.46
N GLN A 358 -39.10 -16.35 4.16
CA GLN A 358 -40.49 -16.50 4.56
C GLN A 358 -40.62 -16.59 6.10
N GLU A 359 -40.64 -15.46 6.81
CA GLU A 359 -41.06 -15.47 8.21
C GLU A 359 -42.57 -15.57 8.34
N THR A 360 -43.02 -16.40 9.25
CA THR A 360 -44.43 -16.62 9.57
C THR A 360 -45.03 -15.51 10.45
N ASP A 361 -44.23 -14.51 10.85
CA ASP A 361 -44.67 -13.42 11.74
C ASP A 361 -44.70 -12.07 11.00
N PRO A 362 -45.86 -11.34 10.99
CA PRO A 362 -46.05 -10.15 10.20
C PRO A 362 -45.43 -8.85 10.79
N VAL A 363 -44.64 -8.90 11.85
CA VAL A 363 -44.24 -7.70 12.62
C VAL A 363 -42.80 -7.27 12.46
N SER A 364 -41.89 -8.11 11.92
CA SER A 364 -40.51 -7.76 11.68
C SER A 364 -40.09 -8.06 10.24
N MET A 365 -40.05 -7.06 9.41
CA MET A 365 -39.44 -7.16 8.09
C MET A 365 -38.41 -6.05 7.94
N ASP A 366 -37.14 -6.40 8.03
CA ASP A 366 -36.06 -5.61 7.50
C ASP A 366 -35.95 -5.86 6.00
N VAL A 367 -36.76 -5.14 5.25
CA VAL A 367 -36.66 -5.11 3.79
C VAL A 367 -35.68 -4.02 3.43
N VAL A 368 -34.62 -4.43 2.85
CA VAL A 368 -33.58 -3.54 2.32
C VAL A 368 -34.02 -3.00 0.95
N GLY A 369 -35.03 -2.21 0.97
CA GLY A 369 -35.33 -1.25 -0.08
C GLY A 369 -34.93 0.11 0.46
N LEU A 370 -33.85 0.67 -0.03
CA LEU A 370 -33.28 1.88 0.56
C LEU A 370 -34.11 3.11 0.21
N ARG A 371 -34.65 3.75 1.23
CA ARG A 371 -34.98 5.16 1.19
C ARG A 371 -33.76 5.97 1.63
N GLU A 372 -33.67 7.21 1.19
CA GLU A 372 -32.63 8.16 1.62
C GLU A 372 -32.50 8.29 3.14
N ASP A 373 -33.49 7.88 3.91
CA ASP A 373 -33.57 7.97 5.38
C ASP A 373 -33.31 6.62 6.09
N GLY A 374 -32.93 5.56 5.33
CA GLY A 374 -32.68 4.23 5.89
C GLY A 374 -33.91 3.48 6.36
N SER A 375 -35.11 3.99 6.08
CA SER A 375 -36.36 3.35 6.51
C SER A 375 -36.91 2.34 5.49
N THR A 376 -37.55 1.28 5.98
CA THR A 376 -38.19 0.22 5.19
C THR A 376 -39.50 0.65 4.59
N ALA A 377 -39.85 0.12 3.41
CA ALA A 377 -41.11 0.45 2.69
C ALA A 377 -42.34 -0.18 3.32
N ALA A 378 -43.44 0.54 3.33
CA ALA A 378 -44.70 0.11 3.88
C ALA A 378 -45.36 -1.02 3.05
N GLU A 379 -46.01 -1.94 3.73
CA GLU A 379 -46.64 -3.12 3.16
C GLU A 379 -48.10 -2.84 2.76
N THR A 380 -48.51 -3.43 1.64
CA THR A 380 -49.92 -3.62 1.28
C THR A 380 -50.16 -5.08 0.89
N TRP A 381 -51.21 -5.68 1.40
CA TRP A 381 -51.63 -7.07 1.04
C TRP A 381 -52.53 -7.04 -0.17
N ALA A 382 -52.17 -7.79 -1.22
CA ALA A 382 -53.03 -8.07 -2.34
C ALA A 382 -53.03 -9.56 -2.62
N GLY A 383 -54.18 -10.23 -2.48
CA GLY A 383 -54.35 -11.64 -2.86
C GLY A 383 -53.53 -12.68 -2.08
N GLY A 384 -53.08 -12.36 -0.83
CA GLY A 384 -52.34 -13.27 0.03
C GLY A 384 -50.83 -13.26 -0.18
N ARG A 385 -50.32 -12.44 -1.09
CA ARG A 385 -48.88 -12.17 -1.27
C ARG A 385 -48.51 -10.79 -0.77
N ARG A 386 -47.32 -10.63 -0.19
CA ARG A 386 -46.75 -9.33 0.24
C ARG A 386 -46.23 -8.55 -0.96
N THR A 387 -46.28 -7.25 -0.93
CA THR A 387 -45.63 -6.41 -1.95
C THR A 387 -44.31 -5.89 -1.45
N LEU A 388 -43.24 -6.29 -2.11
CA LEU A 388 -41.89 -5.77 -1.90
C LEU A 388 -41.72 -4.54 -2.79
N VAL A 389 -41.48 -3.39 -2.20
CA VAL A 389 -41.26 -2.13 -2.95
C VAL A 389 -39.76 -1.88 -3.00
N ILE A 390 -39.21 -1.87 -4.21
CA ILE A 390 -37.80 -1.54 -4.46
C ILE A 390 -37.73 -0.09 -4.88
N SER A 391 -36.99 0.71 -4.13
CA SER A 391 -36.76 2.14 -4.39
C SER A 391 -35.27 2.40 -4.34
N TYR A 392 -34.73 2.93 -5.42
CA TYR A 392 -33.30 3.34 -5.47
C TYR A 392 -33.15 4.82 -5.26
N ALA A 393 -32.30 5.24 -4.33
CA ALA A 393 -31.87 6.63 -4.24
C ALA A 393 -31.06 7.01 -5.50
N GLN A 394 -31.18 8.27 -5.93
CA GLN A 394 -30.46 8.75 -7.13
C GLN A 394 -28.94 8.55 -6.98
N GLN A 395 -28.41 8.71 -5.79
CA GLN A 395 -27.00 8.52 -5.49
C GLN A 395 -26.56 7.07 -5.72
N GLN A 396 -27.36 6.09 -5.31
CA GLN A 396 -27.10 4.68 -5.53
C GLN A 396 -27.10 4.31 -7.02
N LEU A 397 -28.08 4.83 -7.78
CA LEU A 397 -28.11 4.62 -9.24
C LEU A 397 -26.86 5.23 -9.91
N ASN A 398 -26.38 6.35 -9.40
CA ASN A 398 -25.15 6.96 -9.91
C ASN A 398 -23.95 6.07 -9.60
N PHE A 399 -23.82 5.52 -8.39
CA PHE A 399 -22.74 4.60 -8.04
C PHE A 399 -22.79 3.30 -8.83
N LEU A 400 -23.99 2.70 -8.98
CA LEU A 400 -24.17 1.52 -9.82
C LEU A 400 -23.73 1.77 -11.28
N GLN A 401 -24.10 2.93 -11.83
CA GLN A 401 -23.69 3.31 -13.18
C GLN A 401 -22.17 3.51 -13.26
N GLN A 402 -21.58 4.22 -12.31
CA GLN A 402 -20.13 4.43 -12.25
C GLN A 402 -19.39 3.10 -12.13
N SER A 403 -19.83 2.21 -11.24
CA SER A 403 -19.25 0.88 -11.08
C SER A 403 -19.32 0.04 -12.36
N TYR A 404 -20.47 0.09 -13.06
CA TYR A 404 -20.65 -0.62 -14.33
C TYR A 404 -19.73 -0.07 -15.42
N ASP A 405 -19.66 1.26 -15.55
CA ASP A 405 -18.82 1.92 -16.55
C ASP A 405 -17.34 1.65 -16.28
N ALA A 406 -16.91 1.69 -15.01
CA ALA A 406 -15.56 1.36 -14.61
C ALA A 406 -15.19 -0.12 -14.86
N LEU A 407 -16.11 -1.07 -14.53
CA LEU A 407 -15.93 -2.48 -14.86
C LEU A 407 -15.77 -2.70 -16.37
N LYS A 408 -16.66 -2.08 -17.15
CA LYS A 408 -16.64 -2.18 -18.62
C LYS A 408 -15.34 -1.63 -19.19
N GLN A 409 -14.86 -0.49 -18.69
CA GLN A 409 -13.58 0.11 -19.09
C GLN A 409 -12.42 -0.81 -18.71
N SER A 410 -12.35 -1.30 -17.47
CA SER A 410 -11.29 -2.20 -17.02
C SER A 410 -11.19 -3.49 -17.86
N VAL A 411 -12.33 -4.10 -18.21
CA VAL A 411 -12.35 -5.28 -19.07
C VAL A 411 -11.89 -4.93 -20.50
N TYR A 412 -12.31 -3.79 -21.02
CA TYR A 412 -11.85 -3.32 -22.33
C TYR A 412 -10.34 -3.16 -22.37
N GLU A 413 -9.76 -2.43 -21.44
CA GLU A 413 -8.32 -2.15 -21.35
C GLU A 413 -7.52 -3.44 -21.13
N GLY A 414 -7.97 -4.29 -20.23
CA GLY A 414 -7.32 -5.57 -19.97
C GLY A 414 -7.27 -6.52 -21.16
N LEU A 415 -8.23 -6.44 -22.07
CA LEU A 415 -8.26 -7.28 -23.27
C LEU A 415 -7.60 -6.63 -24.50
N LEU A 416 -7.34 -5.33 -24.44
CA LEU A 416 -6.89 -4.51 -25.57
C LEU A 416 -5.55 -4.99 -26.15
N THR A 417 -4.59 -5.27 -25.27
CA THR A 417 -3.24 -5.72 -25.63
C THR A 417 -3.19 -7.17 -26.13
N GLN A 418 -4.18 -7.98 -25.79
CA GLN A 418 -4.31 -9.35 -26.27
C GLN A 418 -5.13 -9.47 -27.56
N THR A 419 -5.77 -8.38 -27.98
CA THR A 419 -6.69 -8.35 -29.12
C THR A 419 -6.27 -7.32 -30.17
N ARG A 420 -6.93 -6.17 -30.23
CA ARG A 420 -6.75 -5.16 -31.27
C ARG A 420 -5.36 -4.55 -31.32
N LEU A 421 -4.74 -4.29 -30.18
CA LEU A 421 -3.37 -3.77 -30.12
C LEU A 421 -2.28 -4.86 -30.17
N LYS A 422 -2.65 -6.15 -30.09
CA LYS A 422 -1.69 -7.24 -30.17
C LYS A 422 -0.76 -7.20 -31.39
N PRO A 423 -1.23 -6.88 -32.62
CA PRO A 423 -0.34 -6.78 -33.77
C PRO A 423 0.77 -5.73 -33.62
N TYR A 424 0.52 -4.65 -32.91
CA TYR A 424 1.53 -3.63 -32.61
C TYR A 424 2.57 -4.14 -31.62
N LEU A 425 2.12 -4.86 -30.56
CA LEU A 425 3.02 -5.48 -29.59
C LEU A 425 3.86 -6.60 -30.22
N ASP A 426 3.27 -7.40 -31.11
CA ASP A 426 3.98 -8.46 -31.85
C ASP A 426 5.01 -7.90 -32.85
N ALA A 427 4.92 -6.61 -33.20
CA ALA A 427 5.89 -5.94 -34.07
C ALA A 427 7.14 -5.40 -33.33
N VAL A 428 7.17 -5.51 -31.99
CA VAL A 428 8.34 -5.16 -31.19
C VAL A 428 9.33 -6.30 -31.23
N GLU A 429 10.58 -6.04 -31.64
CA GLU A 429 11.63 -7.04 -31.73
C GLU A 429 12.52 -7.00 -30.49
N LEU A 430 12.76 -8.16 -29.88
CA LEU A 430 13.73 -8.33 -28.79
C LEU A 430 15.14 -8.46 -29.37
N VAL A 431 16.03 -7.56 -29.01
CA VAL A 431 17.45 -7.57 -29.41
C VAL A 431 18.30 -7.99 -28.21
N ILE A 432 19.13 -9.02 -28.39
CA ILE A 432 20.09 -9.48 -27.38
C ILE A 432 21.47 -9.38 -28.01
N ASP A 433 22.32 -8.52 -27.47
CA ASP A 433 23.68 -8.31 -27.94
C ASP A 433 24.69 -8.28 -26.76
N GLU A 434 25.93 -7.88 -27.02
CA GLU A 434 27.00 -7.77 -26.03
C GLU A 434 26.75 -6.66 -24.98
N ASN A 435 25.79 -5.74 -25.23
CA ASN A 435 25.42 -4.65 -24.32
C ASN A 435 24.20 -5.03 -23.44
N GLY A 436 23.58 -6.19 -23.70
CA GLY A 436 22.44 -6.68 -22.93
C GLY A 436 21.20 -6.95 -23.76
N VAL A 437 20.04 -6.75 -23.13
CA VAL A 437 18.71 -6.91 -23.75
C VAL A 437 18.13 -5.55 -24.04
N SER A 438 17.68 -5.35 -25.27
CA SER A 438 17.00 -4.11 -25.71
C SER A 438 15.84 -4.44 -26.65
N PHE A 439 15.04 -3.44 -27.03
CA PHE A 439 13.92 -3.61 -27.92
C PHE A 439 14.08 -2.71 -29.15
N ASP A 440 13.77 -3.26 -30.35
CA ASP A 440 13.68 -2.50 -31.58
C ASP A 440 12.22 -2.21 -31.94
N PHE A 441 11.90 -0.93 -32.02
CA PHE A 441 10.56 -0.41 -32.31
C PHE A 441 10.38 0.02 -33.79
N ALA A 442 11.36 -0.22 -34.65
CA ALA A 442 11.30 0.20 -36.04
C ALA A 442 10.12 -0.44 -36.80
N ALA A 443 9.87 -1.74 -36.57
CA ALA A 443 8.74 -2.42 -37.17
C ALA A 443 7.39 -1.93 -36.61
N LEU A 444 7.33 -1.60 -35.35
CA LEU A 444 6.15 -0.99 -34.70
C LEU A 444 5.83 0.37 -35.33
N GLY A 445 6.82 1.27 -35.49
CA GLY A 445 6.66 2.56 -36.14
C GLY A 445 6.21 2.44 -37.59
N ALA A 446 6.80 1.50 -38.32
CA ALA A 446 6.40 1.22 -39.69
C ALA A 446 4.96 0.69 -39.84
N LEU A 447 4.51 -0.12 -38.88
CA LEU A 447 3.14 -0.62 -38.82
C LEU A 447 2.14 0.51 -38.56
N PHE A 448 2.44 1.43 -37.65
CA PHE A 448 1.61 2.62 -37.41
C PHE A 448 1.47 3.47 -38.65
N GLU A 449 2.55 3.78 -39.34
CA GLU A 449 2.50 4.55 -40.58
C GLU A 449 1.75 3.84 -41.71
N SER A 450 1.89 2.52 -41.83
CA SER A 450 1.12 1.69 -42.73
C SER A 450 -0.37 1.74 -42.47
N ASN A 451 -0.75 1.58 -41.20
CA ASN A 451 -2.15 1.61 -40.79
C ASN A 451 -2.74 3.01 -40.92
N ARG A 452 -1.97 4.07 -40.63
CA ARG A 452 -2.37 5.45 -40.85
C ARG A 452 -2.66 5.73 -42.35
N GLY A 453 -1.87 5.14 -43.24
CA GLY A 453 -2.10 5.25 -44.69
C GLY A 453 -3.34 4.49 -45.16
N ALA A 454 -3.77 3.46 -44.48
CA ALA A 454 -4.93 2.65 -44.80
C ALA A 454 -6.23 3.18 -44.15
N ASP A 455 -6.15 3.57 -42.88
CA ASP A 455 -7.25 4.03 -42.04
C ASP A 455 -6.70 4.96 -40.93
N ALA A 456 -6.64 6.24 -41.19
CA ALA A 456 -6.03 7.24 -40.32
C ALA A 456 -6.82 7.42 -39.03
N GLU A 457 -8.14 7.19 -39.01
CA GLU A 457 -9.00 7.36 -37.84
C GLU A 457 -8.71 6.26 -36.81
N ASN A 458 -8.80 5.01 -37.23
CA ASN A 458 -8.51 3.88 -36.31
C ASN A 458 -7.02 3.83 -35.92
N ALA A 459 -6.09 4.19 -36.81
CA ALA A 459 -4.68 4.23 -36.44
C ALA A 459 -4.37 5.30 -35.39
N LEU A 460 -5.05 6.46 -35.43
CA LEU A 460 -4.92 7.49 -34.38
C LEU A 460 -5.48 7.02 -33.06
N ILE A 461 -6.64 6.34 -33.04
CA ILE A 461 -7.24 5.74 -31.85
C ILE A 461 -6.28 4.70 -31.26
N ASP A 462 -5.73 3.80 -32.10
CA ASP A 462 -4.78 2.78 -31.66
C ASP A 462 -3.53 3.41 -31.05
N LEU A 463 -3.02 4.48 -31.64
CA LEU A 463 -1.86 5.19 -31.09
C LEU A 463 -2.15 5.85 -29.75
N ILE A 464 -3.30 6.51 -29.61
CA ILE A 464 -3.72 7.13 -28.34
C ILE A 464 -3.81 6.06 -27.25
N GLU A 465 -4.53 4.97 -27.53
CA GLU A 465 -4.76 3.91 -26.54
C GLU A 465 -3.47 3.15 -26.21
N LEU A 466 -2.61 2.86 -27.20
CA LEU A 466 -1.33 2.21 -26.92
C LEU A 466 -0.39 3.12 -26.13
N THR A 467 -0.41 4.42 -26.35
CA THR A 467 0.44 5.37 -25.60
C THR A 467 -0.01 5.48 -24.15
N ARG A 468 -1.32 5.50 -23.89
CA ARG A 468 -1.88 5.56 -22.51
C ARG A 468 -1.74 4.25 -21.74
N ASN A 469 -2.04 3.13 -22.40
CA ASN A 469 -2.01 1.80 -21.78
C ASN A 469 -0.66 1.06 -21.98
N GLY A 470 0.26 1.66 -22.71
CA GLY A 470 1.54 1.07 -23.12
C GLY A 470 2.70 1.35 -22.15
N GLY A 471 2.47 1.50 -20.86
CA GLY A 471 3.53 1.76 -19.87
C GLY A 471 4.73 0.83 -20.01
N THR A 472 4.49 -0.46 -20.28
CA THR A 472 5.57 -1.43 -20.55
C THR A 472 6.42 -1.07 -21.77
N LEU A 473 5.82 -0.53 -22.86
CA LEU A 473 6.56 -0.10 -24.04
C LEU A 473 7.32 1.21 -23.81
N LEU A 474 6.72 2.15 -23.08
CA LEU A 474 7.39 3.38 -22.66
C LEU A 474 8.59 3.05 -21.76
N ASN A 475 8.41 2.15 -20.79
CA ASN A 475 9.47 1.64 -19.93
C ASN A 475 10.60 0.94 -20.72
N ALA A 476 10.30 0.44 -21.92
CA ALA A 476 11.27 -0.20 -22.80
C ALA A 476 11.89 0.79 -23.83
N GLY A 477 11.59 2.08 -23.74
CA GLY A 477 12.15 3.14 -24.57
C GLY A 477 11.36 3.43 -25.85
N TRP A 478 10.07 3.04 -25.92
CA TRP A 478 9.24 3.40 -27.07
C TRP A 478 8.87 4.88 -27.03
N ASN A 479 9.10 5.59 -28.14
CA ASN A 479 8.86 7.02 -28.28
C ASN A 479 7.39 7.33 -28.75
N GLY A 480 6.42 6.63 -28.16
CA GLY A 480 5.01 6.76 -28.53
C GLY A 480 4.40 8.13 -28.23
N ILE A 481 4.85 8.79 -27.17
CA ILE A 481 4.38 10.13 -26.77
C ILE A 481 4.69 11.17 -27.84
N GLU A 482 5.91 11.20 -28.35
CA GLU A 482 6.31 12.13 -29.41
C GLU A 482 5.64 11.81 -30.76
N LEU A 483 5.42 10.52 -31.04
CA LEU A 483 4.66 10.09 -32.21
C LEU A 483 3.21 10.58 -32.11
N LEU A 484 2.56 10.42 -30.97
CA LEU A 484 1.20 10.90 -30.73
C LEU A 484 1.12 12.42 -30.83
N LYS A 485 2.05 13.16 -30.22
CA LYS A 485 2.14 14.62 -30.29
C LYS A 485 2.23 15.08 -31.76
N THR A 486 3.09 14.43 -32.54
CA THR A 486 3.26 14.72 -33.95
C THR A 486 1.97 14.49 -34.76
N TRP A 487 1.32 13.34 -34.57
CA TRP A 487 0.07 13.02 -35.28
C TRP A 487 -1.09 13.91 -34.87
N ALA A 488 -1.16 14.27 -33.59
CA ALA A 488 -2.17 15.19 -33.08
C ALA A 488 -1.99 16.63 -33.68
N GLN A 489 -0.75 17.09 -33.83
CA GLN A 489 -0.47 18.37 -34.52
C GLN A 489 -0.83 18.32 -36.00
N GLU A 490 -0.49 17.25 -36.70
CA GLU A 490 -0.79 17.04 -38.12
C GLU A 490 -2.29 16.81 -38.40
N ALA A 491 -3.08 16.42 -37.41
CA ALA A 491 -4.53 16.30 -37.46
C ALA A 491 -5.23 17.66 -37.65
N SER A 492 -4.53 18.79 -37.37
CA SER A 492 -5.09 20.14 -37.49
C SER A 492 -5.61 20.43 -38.88
N GLY A 493 -6.86 20.85 -38.98
CA GLY A 493 -7.59 21.08 -40.22
C GLY A 493 -8.30 19.86 -40.82
N ASN A 494 -8.19 18.69 -40.15
CA ASN A 494 -8.99 17.49 -40.48
C ASN A 494 -10.09 17.31 -39.41
N ALA A 495 -11.32 17.69 -39.72
CA ALA A 495 -12.44 17.72 -38.81
C ALA A 495 -12.73 16.35 -38.13
N THR A 496 -12.50 15.24 -38.84
CA THR A 496 -12.72 13.88 -38.28
C THR A 496 -11.65 13.55 -37.26
N LEU A 497 -10.37 13.77 -37.56
CA LEU A 497 -9.27 13.53 -36.64
C LEU A 497 -9.33 14.49 -35.43
N GLU A 498 -9.69 15.76 -35.63
CA GLU A 498 -9.94 16.72 -34.55
C GLU A 498 -11.08 16.24 -33.63
N THR A 499 -12.13 15.61 -34.20
CA THR A 499 -13.22 15.02 -33.39
C THR A 499 -12.74 13.84 -32.56
N ILE A 500 -11.88 12.99 -33.11
CA ILE A 500 -11.26 11.86 -32.37
C ILE A 500 -10.38 12.41 -31.24
N LEU A 501 -9.51 13.38 -31.53
CA LEU A 501 -8.69 13.98 -30.49
C LEU A 501 -9.54 14.58 -29.35
N ALA A 502 -10.63 15.26 -29.68
CA ALA A 502 -11.56 15.79 -28.69
C ALA A 502 -12.29 14.69 -27.92
N GLN A 503 -12.71 13.60 -28.58
CA GLN A 503 -13.36 12.46 -27.96
C GLN A 503 -12.45 11.77 -26.93
N PHE A 504 -11.17 11.68 -27.24
CA PHE A 504 -10.16 11.12 -26.36
C PHE A 504 -9.49 12.18 -25.46
N SER A 505 -10.02 13.40 -25.44
CA SER A 505 -9.48 14.49 -24.60
C SER A 505 -7.98 14.73 -24.82
N VAL A 506 -7.51 14.64 -26.07
CA VAL A 506 -6.14 15.02 -26.45
C VAL A 506 -6.13 16.51 -26.78
N MET A 507 -5.39 17.29 -25.99
CA MET A 507 -5.42 18.74 -26.05
C MET A 507 -4.01 19.35 -26.07
N PHE A 508 -3.88 20.47 -26.79
CA PHE A 508 -2.70 21.35 -26.72
C PHE A 508 -3.03 22.55 -25.84
N VAL A 509 -2.17 22.83 -24.87
CA VAL A 509 -2.35 23.85 -23.86
C VAL A 509 -1.28 24.92 -23.98
N SER A 510 -1.63 26.18 -23.70
CA SER A 510 -0.68 27.26 -23.49
C SER A 510 -1.15 28.08 -22.28
N GLY A 511 -0.35 28.10 -21.23
CA GLY A 511 -0.67 28.67 -19.91
C GLY A 511 -1.35 27.66 -19.00
N THR A 512 -2.67 27.72 -18.79
CA THR A 512 -3.36 26.79 -17.88
C THR A 512 -4.27 25.83 -18.63
N GLY A 513 -4.09 24.52 -18.44
CA GLY A 513 -4.91 23.45 -19.00
C GLY A 513 -5.48 22.54 -17.94
N ASN A 514 -6.73 22.14 -18.15
CA ASN A 514 -7.41 21.18 -17.28
C ASN A 514 -7.90 20.02 -18.14
N ALA A 515 -7.73 18.80 -17.64
CA ALA A 515 -8.30 17.60 -18.24
C ALA A 515 -9.82 17.74 -18.43
N SER A 516 -10.33 17.29 -19.55
CA SER A 516 -11.78 17.37 -19.86
C SER A 516 -12.51 16.07 -19.47
N SER A 517 -11.81 14.96 -19.43
CA SER A 517 -12.32 13.63 -19.00
C SER A 517 -11.35 12.99 -18.00
N ASN A 518 -11.68 11.80 -17.51
CA ASN A 518 -10.84 11.07 -16.57
C ASN A 518 -9.55 10.56 -17.22
N ASP A 519 -9.54 10.25 -18.51
CA ASP A 519 -8.33 9.78 -19.21
C ASP A 519 -7.98 10.79 -20.31
N SER A 520 -7.23 11.82 -19.98
CA SER A 520 -6.88 12.89 -20.89
C SER A 520 -5.41 12.82 -21.35
N THR A 521 -5.09 13.52 -22.44
CA THR A 521 -3.72 13.79 -22.86
C THR A 521 -3.55 15.29 -23.03
N LEU A 522 -2.69 15.91 -22.23
CA LEU A 522 -2.40 17.32 -22.29
C LEU A 522 -0.96 17.53 -22.75
N PHE A 523 -0.79 18.24 -23.84
CA PHE A 523 0.51 18.71 -24.31
C PHE A 523 0.64 20.22 -24.06
N GLY A 524 1.56 20.61 -23.21
CA GLY A 524 1.92 21.99 -22.96
C GLY A 524 2.64 22.62 -24.14
N SER A 525 2.96 23.88 -24.01
CA SER A 525 3.62 24.72 -25.03
C SER A 525 5.14 24.84 -24.80
N ALA A 526 5.77 25.82 -25.43
CA ALA A 526 7.17 26.20 -25.15
C ALA A 526 7.29 27.27 -24.05
N GLY A 527 6.30 27.50 -23.25
CA GLY A 527 6.29 28.45 -22.14
C GLY A 527 5.85 27.80 -20.86
N ASN A 528 5.91 28.51 -19.75
CA ASN A 528 5.50 28.00 -18.46
C ASN A 528 4.01 27.67 -18.43
N ASP A 529 3.68 26.40 -18.27
CA ASP A 529 2.33 25.90 -18.29
C ASP A 529 1.89 25.35 -16.92
N TYR A 530 0.59 25.30 -16.69
CA TYR A 530 -0.05 24.67 -15.54
C TYR A 530 -0.99 23.61 -16.04
N LEU A 531 -0.63 22.35 -15.91
CA LEU A 531 -1.42 21.22 -16.38
C LEU A 531 -2.09 20.52 -15.18
N TYR A 532 -3.37 20.28 -15.32
CA TYR A 532 -4.15 19.60 -14.29
C TYR A 532 -4.86 18.40 -14.90
N GLY A 533 -4.52 17.23 -14.45
CA GLY A 533 -5.25 16.00 -14.67
C GLY A 533 -6.61 15.99 -13.97
N LYS A 534 -7.22 14.82 -13.92
CA LYS A 534 -8.51 14.59 -13.30
C LYS A 534 -8.49 13.27 -12.55
N ALA A 535 -9.59 12.56 -12.41
CA ALA A 535 -9.59 11.20 -11.91
C ALA A 535 -9.44 10.23 -13.09
N GLY A 536 -8.47 9.33 -13.04
CA GLY A 536 -8.14 8.37 -14.12
C GLY A 536 -6.79 8.64 -14.75
N GLY A 537 -6.24 7.67 -15.48
CA GLY A 537 -4.87 7.72 -15.99
C GLY A 537 -4.67 8.79 -17.06
N ASP A 538 -4.06 9.90 -16.73
CA ASP A 538 -3.79 11.02 -17.61
C ASP A 538 -2.35 10.99 -18.16
N LEU A 539 -2.15 11.45 -19.39
CA LEU A 539 -0.83 11.71 -19.96
C LEU A 539 -0.60 13.23 -19.99
N LEU A 540 0.30 13.71 -19.16
CA LEU A 540 0.59 15.14 -18.99
C LEU A 540 2.01 15.45 -19.40
N VAL A 541 2.19 16.28 -20.43
CA VAL A 541 3.48 16.64 -21.01
C VAL A 541 3.64 18.16 -20.99
N GLY A 542 4.54 18.70 -20.16
CA GLY A 542 4.77 20.14 -19.99
C GLY A 542 5.33 20.81 -21.25
N GLY A 543 6.45 20.36 -21.73
CA GLY A 543 7.06 20.85 -22.95
C GLY A 543 8.39 21.56 -22.74
N GLU A 544 8.53 22.80 -23.22
CA GLU A 544 9.67 23.66 -22.86
C GLU A 544 9.19 24.70 -21.83
N GLY A 545 10.01 25.02 -20.84
CA GLY A 545 9.65 26.08 -19.89
C GLY A 545 9.74 25.60 -18.43
N MET A 546 9.15 26.34 -17.53
CA MET A 546 9.00 25.92 -16.15
C MET A 546 7.53 25.58 -15.92
N ASP A 547 7.24 24.29 -15.86
CA ASP A 547 5.90 23.80 -15.86
C ASP A 547 5.48 23.31 -14.46
N TYR A 548 4.19 23.37 -14.19
CA TYR A 548 3.58 22.83 -12.98
C TYR A 548 2.54 21.81 -13.41
N ILE A 549 2.76 20.54 -13.09
CA ILE A 549 1.95 19.44 -13.56
C ILE A 549 1.36 18.68 -12.36
N PHE A 550 0.05 18.52 -12.35
CA PHE A 550 -0.72 17.86 -11.31
C PHE A 550 -1.52 16.71 -11.92
N GLY A 551 -1.16 15.44 -11.61
CA GLY A 551 -1.88 14.25 -12.03
C GLY A 551 -3.23 14.15 -11.35
N ARG A 552 -3.29 14.18 -10.04
CA ARG A 552 -4.43 14.06 -9.12
C ARG A 552 -4.75 12.61 -8.77
N ASP A 553 -5.99 12.14 -9.10
CA ASP A 553 -6.40 10.76 -8.80
C ASP A 553 -6.19 9.90 -10.06
N GLY A 554 -5.57 8.75 -9.94
CA GLY A 554 -5.39 7.78 -11.02
C GLY A 554 -3.92 7.57 -11.42
N ASP A 555 -3.66 6.54 -12.22
CA ASP A 555 -2.29 6.15 -12.60
C ASP A 555 -1.80 7.02 -13.76
N ASP A 556 -1.06 8.08 -13.46
CA ASP A 556 -0.70 9.13 -14.41
C ASP A 556 0.71 8.93 -15.02
N ILE A 557 0.87 9.40 -16.26
CA ILE A 557 2.18 9.54 -16.91
C ILE A 557 2.53 11.01 -16.99
N ILE A 558 3.58 11.41 -16.31
CA ILE A 558 3.98 12.81 -16.14
C ILE A 558 5.36 13.05 -16.76
N VAL A 559 5.43 13.98 -17.70
CA VAL A 559 6.65 14.39 -18.41
C VAL A 559 6.82 15.90 -18.26
N GLY A 560 7.83 16.36 -17.51
CA GLY A 560 8.16 17.78 -17.42
C GLY A 560 8.56 18.34 -18.79
N GLY A 561 9.52 17.71 -19.41
CA GLY A 561 10.15 18.15 -20.63
C GLY A 561 11.37 19.02 -20.37
N ALA A 562 11.67 19.96 -21.25
CA ALA A 562 12.87 20.79 -21.11
C ALA A 562 12.61 22.00 -20.21
N GLY A 563 13.22 22.02 -19.02
CA GLY A 563 13.01 23.15 -18.09
C GLY A 563 13.45 22.89 -16.67
N ASN A 564 12.78 23.51 -15.75
CA ASN A 564 12.90 23.18 -14.33
C ASN A 564 11.49 23.06 -13.78
N ASP A 565 10.96 21.86 -13.80
CA ASP A 565 9.56 21.59 -13.68
C ASP A 565 9.17 21.10 -12.28
N TYR A 566 7.91 21.29 -11.92
CA TYR A 566 7.33 20.80 -10.66
C TYR A 566 6.24 19.79 -10.98
N LEU A 567 6.46 18.55 -10.56
CA LEU A 567 5.67 17.39 -10.91
C LEU A 567 5.00 16.82 -9.67
N PHE A 568 3.69 16.66 -9.73
CA PHE A 568 2.85 16.16 -8.64
C PHE A 568 1.95 15.04 -9.19
N GLY A 569 2.17 13.79 -8.80
CA GLY A 569 1.29 12.67 -9.16
C GLY A 569 0.00 12.72 -8.35
N GLU A 570 0.12 12.88 -7.07
CA GLU A 570 -0.92 12.84 -6.04
C GLU A 570 -1.35 11.38 -5.76
N ALA A 571 -2.56 10.93 -6.12
CA ALA A 571 -3.07 9.61 -5.74
C ALA A 571 -3.15 8.64 -6.92
N GLY A 572 -2.58 7.47 -6.77
CA GLY A 572 -2.47 6.43 -7.81
C GLY A 572 -1.04 5.99 -8.04
N SER A 573 -0.85 5.07 -8.98
CA SER A 573 0.49 4.58 -9.35
C SER A 573 1.07 5.41 -10.49
N ASP A 574 1.84 6.45 -10.15
CA ASP A 574 2.29 7.44 -11.11
C ASP A 574 3.65 7.13 -11.74
N THR A 575 3.84 7.53 -12.98
CA THR A 575 5.10 7.38 -13.70
C THR A 575 5.65 8.73 -14.14
N TYR A 576 6.80 9.11 -13.57
CA TYR A 576 7.54 10.33 -13.92
C TYR A 576 8.64 10.00 -14.93
N LEU A 577 8.58 10.55 -16.13
CA LEU A 577 9.63 10.39 -17.15
C LEU A 577 10.69 11.48 -17.00
N PHE A 578 11.96 11.06 -16.98
CA PHE A 578 13.09 11.99 -16.89
C PHE A 578 14.28 11.51 -17.72
N GLY A 579 14.91 12.41 -18.47
CA GLY A 579 16.01 12.09 -19.34
C GLY A 579 17.02 13.22 -19.55
N ARG A 580 17.91 13.03 -20.55
CA ARG A 580 18.91 14.04 -20.89
C ARG A 580 18.26 15.23 -21.59
N GLY A 581 18.49 16.42 -21.06
CA GLY A 581 17.99 17.69 -21.60
C GLY A 581 16.72 18.20 -20.93
N ASP A 582 16.17 17.45 -19.97
CA ASP A 582 14.98 17.84 -19.24
C ASP A 582 15.27 18.96 -18.21
N GLY A 583 16.52 19.06 -17.73
CA GLY A 583 16.95 20.18 -16.86
C GLY A 583 16.92 19.82 -15.38
N GLN A 584 16.33 20.68 -14.53
CA GLN A 584 16.37 20.47 -13.08
C GLN A 584 14.97 20.42 -12.49
N ASP A 585 14.40 19.23 -12.46
CA ASP A 585 13.03 19.03 -12.07
C ASP A 585 12.86 18.63 -10.62
N THR A 586 11.65 18.82 -10.12
CA THR A 586 11.26 18.49 -8.77
C THR A 586 9.99 17.66 -8.77
N VAL A 587 10.06 16.46 -8.23
CA VAL A 587 8.92 15.60 -7.96
C VAL A 587 8.52 15.79 -6.51
N SER A 588 7.25 16.04 -6.28
CA SER A 588 6.62 15.99 -4.96
C SER A 588 5.58 14.88 -5.00
N ASN A 589 6.04 13.68 -4.69
CA ASN A 589 5.24 12.47 -4.70
C ASN A 589 4.52 12.36 -3.36
N TYR A 590 3.21 12.46 -3.33
CA TYR A 590 2.42 12.24 -2.13
C TYR A 590 1.30 11.26 -2.42
N SER A 591 1.50 10.00 -2.05
CA SER A 591 0.45 8.98 -2.06
C SER A 591 0.13 8.53 -0.64
N SER A 592 -1.15 8.44 -0.30
CA SER A 592 -1.63 7.96 1.00
C SER A 592 -2.02 6.47 0.99
N SER A 593 -1.99 5.83 -0.17
CA SER A 593 -2.34 4.42 -0.36
C SER A 593 -1.07 3.56 -0.31
N ALA A 594 -1.10 2.49 0.46
CA ALA A 594 0.01 1.53 0.53
C ALA A 594 0.09 0.58 -0.69
N ASN A 595 -0.87 0.65 -1.59
CA ASN A 595 -0.94 -0.20 -2.78
C ASN A 595 -0.48 0.52 -4.06
N ASP A 596 -0.30 1.85 -4.01
CA ASP A 596 0.18 2.63 -5.14
C ASP A 596 1.67 2.35 -5.35
N VAL A 597 2.09 2.25 -6.60
CA VAL A 597 3.48 1.99 -6.98
C VAL A 597 3.97 3.12 -7.89
N ASP A 598 4.66 4.08 -7.30
CA ASP A 598 5.17 5.23 -8.02
C ASP A 598 6.54 4.97 -8.64
N VAL A 599 6.74 5.44 -9.85
CA VAL A 599 7.93 5.13 -10.66
C VAL A 599 8.57 6.38 -11.23
N VAL A 600 9.88 6.49 -11.10
CA VAL A 600 10.67 7.35 -11.98
C VAL A 600 11.23 6.49 -13.12
N LEU A 601 10.84 6.78 -14.35
CA LEU A 601 11.38 6.15 -15.54
C LEU A 601 12.49 7.02 -16.14
N LEU A 602 13.71 6.49 -16.16
CA LEU A 602 14.86 7.15 -16.78
C LEU A 602 14.94 6.80 -18.26
N THR A 603 14.76 7.82 -19.12
CA THR A 603 14.58 7.70 -20.56
C THR A 603 15.82 8.08 -21.38
N GLY A 604 15.78 7.86 -22.70
CA GLY A 604 16.86 8.22 -23.62
C GLY A 604 18.07 7.31 -23.55
N GLY A 605 17.88 6.04 -23.25
CA GLY A 605 18.92 5.00 -23.19
C GLY A 605 19.89 5.17 -22.02
N LEU A 606 19.46 5.84 -20.94
CA LEU A 606 20.26 5.97 -19.72
C LEU A 606 20.50 4.58 -19.10
N LEU A 607 21.75 4.37 -18.67
CA LEU A 607 22.17 3.17 -17.94
C LEU A 607 22.42 3.53 -16.45
N PRO A 608 22.40 2.56 -15.53
CA PRO A 608 22.74 2.80 -14.13
C PRO A 608 24.08 3.54 -13.92
N SER A 609 25.08 3.30 -14.78
CA SER A 609 26.36 4.00 -14.77
C SER A 609 26.30 5.48 -15.18
N ASP A 610 25.24 5.90 -15.85
CA ASP A 610 25.03 7.28 -16.28
C ASP A 610 24.39 8.17 -15.22
N VAL A 611 23.94 7.59 -14.13
CA VAL A 611 23.19 8.26 -13.07
C VAL A 611 23.91 8.11 -11.74
N SER A 612 24.01 9.21 -11.01
CA SER A 612 24.48 9.24 -9.64
C SER A 612 23.37 9.68 -8.70
N LEU A 613 23.26 8.99 -7.58
CA LEU A 613 22.31 9.30 -6.51
C LEU A 613 23.03 10.01 -5.37
N SER A 614 22.36 10.97 -4.76
CA SER A 614 22.83 11.59 -3.51
C SER A 614 21.63 11.99 -2.66
N ARG A 615 21.86 12.11 -1.35
CA ARG A 615 20.88 12.57 -0.38
C ARG A 615 21.18 13.99 0.03
N SER A 616 20.16 14.86 0.11
CA SER A 616 20.28 16.22 0.65
C SER A 616 19.15 16.49 1.63
N GLY A 617 19.45 16.37 2.92
CA GLY A 617 18.42 16.29 3.96
C GLY A 617 17.51 15.08 3.69
N ASP A 618 16.21 15.30 3.56
CA ASP A 618 15.27 14.22 3.23
C ASP A 618 14.97 14.08 1.72
N ASN A 619 15.67 14.84 0.87
CA ASN A 619 15.45 14.74 -0.56
C ASN A 619 16.41 13.73 -1.22
N LEU A 620 15.90 12.95 -2.16
CA LEU A 620 16.71 12.18 -3.10
C LEU A 620 17.05 13.07 -4.31
N ILE A 621 18.32 13.10 -4.69
CA ILE A 621 18.79 13.79 -5.87
C ILE A 621 19.38 12.78 -6.84
N MET A 622 18.81 12.70 -8.04
CA MET A 622 19.31 11.92 -9.18
C MET A 622 19.98 12.86 -10.16
N SER A 623 21.25 12.67 -10.44
CA SER A 623 21.99 13.51 -11.40
C SER A 623 22.44 12.70 -12.59
N ILE A 624 22.25 13.23 -13.81
CA ILE A 624 22.71 12.57 -15.03
C ILE A 624 24.16 12.97 -15.29
N ASN A 625 25.07 12.00 -15.22
CA ASN A 625 26.51 12.24 -15.32
C ASN A 625 26.89 12.94 -16.63
N GLY A 626 27.72 13.99 -16.50
CA GLY A 626 28.21 14.78 -17.64
C GLY A 626 27.25 15.85 -18.16
N THR A 627 26.12 16.05 -17.50
CA THR A 627 25.13 17.11 -17.78
C THR A 627 24.87 18.00 -16.55
N THR A 628 23.94 18.94 -16.66
CA THR A 628 23.37 19.68 -15.52
C THR A 628 22.01 19.17 -15.11
N ASP A 629 21.53 18.12 -15.78
CA ASP A 629 20.18 17.56 -15.58
C ASP A 629 20.14 16.79 -14.27
N LYS A 630 19.12 17.08 -13.47
CA LYS A 630 18.87 16.39 -12.21
C LYS A 630 17.39 16.35 -11.87
N LEU A 631 16.96 15.29 -11.27
CA LEU A 631 15.65 15.14 -10.67
C LEU A 631 15.77 15.15 -9.15
N THR A 632 14.97 15.95 -8.47
CA THR A 632 14.88 15.99 -7.02
C THR A 632 13.54 15.43 -6.58
N VAL A 633 13.54 14.30 -5.87
CA VAL A 633 12.33 13.79 -5.22
C VAL A 633 12.29 14.34 -3.80
N GLN A 634 11.33 15.22 -3.53
CA GLN A 634 11.21 15.91 -2.25
C GLN A 634 10.74 14.96 -1.15
N SER A 635 11.34 15.09 0.03
CA SER A 635 10.99 14.33 1.24
C SER A 635 11.04 12.81 1.06
N TYR A 636 11.80 12.31 0.07
CA TYR A 636 11.94 10.88 -0.23
C TYR A 636 12.31 10.06 1.01
N PHE A 637 13.28 10.54 1.81
CA PHE A 637 13.77 9.85 3.00
C PHE A 637 12.97 10.18 4.28
N ASN A 638 11.82 10.81 4.15
CA ASN A 638 10.90 10.97 5.28
C ASN A 638 10.51 9.59 5.82
N GLN A 639 10.57 9.41 7.16
CA GLN A 639 10.37 8.11 7.81
C GLN A 639 11.28 6.99 7.20
N ASP A 640 12.51 7.32 6.86
CA ASP A 640 13.49 6.43 6.24
C ASP A 640 13.02 5.83 4.89
N ALA A 641 12.36 6.64 4.09
CA ALA A 641 11.74 6.29 2.83
C ALA A 641 10.60 5.25 2.94
N ALA A 642 9.98 5.15 4.12
CA ALA A 642 8.73 4.43 4.34
C ALA A 642 7.51 5.38 4.38
N GLY A 643 7.75 6.69 4.19
CA GLY A 643 6.71 7.71 4.17
C GLY A 643 6.04 7.86 2.80
N PRO A 644 4.95 8.63 2.73
CA PRO A 644 4.12 8.78 1.52
C PRO A 644 4.76 9.60 0.39
N TYR A 645 6.01 9.99 0.52
CA TYR A 645 6.72 10.84 -0.45
C TYR A 645 7.77 10.08 -1.25
N ALA A 646 8.06 8.83 -0.92
CA ALA A 646 9.00 8.02 -1.66
C ALA A 646 8.37 7.56 -2.99
N VAL A 647 9.16 7.59 -4.07
CA VAL A 647 8.83 6.80 -5.26
C VAL A 647 9.35 5.38 -5.02
N ASP A 648 8.56 4.38 -5.36
CA ASP A 648 8.86 2.98 -5.04
C ASP A 648 9.99 2.41 -5.89
N GLN A 649 10.09 2.89 -7.12
CA GLN A 649 11.06 2.36 -8.07
C GLN A 649 11.65 3.44 -8.97
N ILE A 650 12.94 3.29 -9.27
CA ILE A 650 13.62 3.99 -10.35
C ILE A 650 13.92 2.96 -11.43
N ARG A 651 13.34 3.10 -12.61
CA ARG A 651 13.47 2.15 -13.72
C ARG A 651 14.29 2.74 -14.87
N PHE A 652 15.02 1.87 -15.56
CA PHE A 652 15.77 2.18 -16.76
C PHE A 652 15.18 1.43 -17.95
N GLU A 653 15.22 2.02 -19.15
CA GLU A 653 14.69 1.42 -20.39
C GLU A 653 15.31 0.05 -20.74
N ASN A 654 16.51 -0.26 -20.20
CA ASN A 654 17.15 -1.58 -20.36
C ASN A 654 16.57 -2.66 -19.43
N GLY A 655 15.54 -2.34 -18.64
CA GLY A 655 14.90 -3.25 -17.69
C GLY A 655 15.55 -3.31 -16.32
N THR A 656 16.63 -2.58 -16.06
CA THR A 656 17.18 -2.45 -14.70
C THR A 656 16.22 -1.62 -13.84
N SER A 657 16.08 -2.01 -12.58
CA SER A 657 15.26 -1.28 -11.62
C SER A 657 15.98 -1.16 -10.28
N TRP A 658 15.88 -0.01 -9.64
CA TRP A 658 16.29 0.25 -8.28
C TRP A 658 15.04 0.46 -7.41
N ASP A 659 14.85 -0.41 -6.46
CA ASP A 659 13.83 -0.26 -5.41
C ASP A 659 14.33 0.65 -4.28
N VAL A 660 13.47 0.93 -3.31
CA VAL A 660 13.81 1.78 -2.15
C VAL A 660 15.03 1.26 -1.39
N ALA A 661 15.17 -0.05 -1.22
CA ALA A 661 16.33 -0.65 -0.52
C ALA A 661 17.64 -0.43 -1.29
N THR A 662 17.58 -0.60 -2.60
CA THR A 662 18.72 -0.33 -3.50
C THR A 662 19.10 1.16 -3.47
N VAL A 663 18.13 2.07 -3.54
CA VAL A 663 18.36 3.52 -3.46
C VAL A 663 19.01 3.89 -2.13
N LYS A 664 18.50 3.37 -1.01
CA LYS A 664 19.10 3.58 0.32
C LYS A 664 20.57 3.17 0.36
N THR A 665 20.90 2.02 -0.20
CA THR A 665 22.29 1.53 -0.28
C THR A 665 23.15 2.41 -1.18
N LEU A 666 22.65 2.84 -2.33
CA LEU A 666 23.41 3.65 -3.30
C LEU A 666 23.75 5.03 -2.78
N VAL A 667 22.87 5.67 -2.01
CA VAL A 667 23.12 7.02 -1.43
C VAL A 667 24.06 7.00 -0.22
N GLN A 668 24.34 5.83 0.34
CA GLN A 668 25.32 5.62 1.42
C GLN A 668 26.74 5.31 0.90
N GLN A 669 26.92 5.17 -0.42
CA GLN A 669 28.24 4.93 -1.01
C GLN A 669 29.03 6.22 -1.12
N ALA A 670 30.12 6.31 -0.35
CA ALA A 670 31.07 7.42 -0.46
C ALA A 670 31.86 7.39 -1.77
N THR A 671 32.38 8.53 -2.12
CA THR A 671 33.40 8.75 -3.15
C THR A 671 34.79 8.94 -2.50
N THR A 672 35.80 9.32 -3.28
CA THR A 672 37.11 9.79 -2.75
C THR A 672 37.14 11.32 -2.58
N GLY A 673 36.04 11.97 -2.42
CA GLY A 673 35.90 13.42 -2.23
C GLY A 673 35.05 13.70 -1.01
N ASN A 674 34.86 14.94 -0.66
CA ASN A 674 34.09 15.34 0.53
C ASN A 674 32.62 14.95 0.39
N ASP A 675 32.18 13.99 1.20
CA ASP A 675 30.85 13.43 1.18
C ASP A 675 30.01 13.82 2.41
N THR A 676 28.71 13.65 2.33
CA THR A 676 27.82 13.71 3.47
C THR A 676 26.93 12.49 3.44
N LEU A 677 27.15 11.58 4.38
CA LEU A 677 26.44 10.31 4.47
C LEU A 677 25.45 10.33 5.64
N TYR A 678 24.30 9.73 5.42
CA TYR A 678 23.25 9.60 6.43
C TYR A 678 22.87 8.15 6.60
N GLY A 679 22.88 7.67 7.81
CA GLY A 679 22.25 6.43 8.24
C GLY A 679 20.73 6.57 8.33
N TYR A 680 20.13 5.55 8.90
CA TYR A 680 18.69 5.41 9.09
C TYR A 680 18.38 5.18 10.58
N ALA A 681 17.23 4.58 10.90
CA ALA A 681 16.86 4.23 12.26
C ALA A 681 17.27 2.79 12.63
N THR A 682 18.14 2.18 11.87
CA THR A 682 18.63 0.80 12.06
C THR A 682 20.13 0.78 12.12
N ASP A 683 20.74 -0.30 12.62
CA ASP A 683 22.18 -0.46 12.65
C ASP A 683 22.81 -0.29 11.24
N ASP A 684 23.62 0.75 11.03
CA ASP A 684 24.22 1.14 9.77
C ASP A 684 25.74 0.94 9.74
N VAL A 685 26.30 0.80 8.55
CA VAL A 685 27.75 0.79 8.31
C VAL A 685 28.07 1.85 7.26
N LEU A 686 28.72 2.94 7.68
CA LEU A 686 29.13 4.03 6.80
C LEU A 686 30.67 4.14 6.78
N ASP A 687 31.23 4.33 5.56
CA ASP A 687 32.66 4.53 5.33
C ASP A 687 32.84 5.75 4.42
N GLY A 688 33.45 6.83 4.93
CA GLY A 688 33.71 8.08 4.21
C GLY A 688 34.80 7.96 3.14
N GLN A 689 35.71 7.00 3.27
CA GLN A 689 36.92 6.78 2.41
C GLN A 689 37.96 7.91 2.50
N ASP A 690 38.31 8.55 1.35
CA ASP A 690 39.16 9.72 1.31
C ASP A 690 38.29 10.98 1.19
N GLY A 691 38.59 12.02 1.92
CA GLY A 691 37.82 13.29 1.82
C GLY A 691 37.76 14.02 3.14
N ASN A 692 37.02 15.08 3.23
CA ASN A 692 36.62 15.69 4.50
C ASN A 692 35.11 15.49 4.62
N ASP A 693 34.72 14.44 5.35
CA ASP A 693 33.41 13.89 5.28
C ASP A 693 32.53 14.23 6.50
N TYR A 694 31.24 14.14 6.30
CA TYR A 694 30.23 14.28 7.36
C TYR A 694 29.42 13.00 7.39
N LEU A 695 29.51 12.24 8.49
CA LEU A 695 28.78 11.00 8.70
C LEU A 695 27.80 11.16 9.85
N TYR A 696 26.56 10.75 9.65
CA TYR A 696 25.49 10.78 10.64
C TYR A 696 24.86 9.39 10.75
N GLY A 697 25.05 8.68 11.88
CA GLY A 697 24.47 7.36 12.14
C GLY A 697 22.95 7.42 12.31
N LYS A 698 22.47 8.35 13.10
CA LYS A 698 21.10 8.62 13.56
C LYS A 698 20.67 7.74 14.71
N ALA A 699 20.01 6.61 14.46
CA ALA A 699 19.56 5.71 15.52
C ALA A 699 19.85 4.27 15.12
N GLY A 700 20.25 3.47 16.05
CA GLY A 700 20.78 2.11 15.81
C GLY A 700 22.16 1.98 16.43
N ASN A 701 22.74 0.79 16.40
CA ASN A 701 24.13 0.61 16.83
C ASN A 701 25.03 0.64 15.60
N ASP A 702 25.53 1.82 15.28
CA ASP A 702 26.16 2.11 14.01
C ASP A 702 27.67 1.84 14.02
N THR A 703 28.22 1.58 12.85
CA THR A 703 29.68 1.48 12.62
C THR A 703 30.08 2.51 11.58
N LEU A 704 30.75 3.56 12.03
CA LEU A 704 31.08 4.72 11.21
C LEU A 704 32.60 4.87 11.11
N SER A 705 33.12 5.03 9.89
CA SER A 705 34.53 5.29 9.62
C SER A 705 34.69 6.55 8.79
N GLY A 706 35.40 7.58 9.29
CA GLY A 706 35.69 8.80 8.54
C GLY A 706 36.62 8.52 7.36
N GLY A 707 37.73 7.82 7.64
CA GLY A 707 38.70 7.42 6.63
C GLY A 707 39.94 8.30 6.58
N ALA A 708 40.20 8.98 5.47
CA ALA A 708 41.35 9.87 5.38
C ALA A 708 40.92 11.32 5.09
N GLY A 709 41.17 12.22 6.00
CA GLY A 709 40.77 13.63 5.84
C GLY A 709 40.58 14.35 7.16
N THR A 710 39.71 15.31 7.16
CA THR A 710 39.29 15.96 8.40
C THR A 710 37.78 15.78 8.49
N ASP A 711 37.38 14.76 9.24
CA ASP A 711 36.04 14.21 9.20
C ASP A 711 35.20 14.68 10.40
N GLN A 712 33.90 14.66 10.24
CA GLN A 712 32.94 14.83 11.32
C GLN A 712 32.03 13.63 11.38
N VAL A 713 32.15 12.84 12.45
CA VAL A 713 31.43 11.58 12.61
C VAL A 713 30.51 11.68 13.82
N HIS A 714 29.22 11.51 13.59
CA HIS A 714 28.17 11.61 14.59
C HIS A 714 27.42 10.26 14.70
N GLY A 715 27.48 9.59 15.88
CA GLY A 715 26.71 8.38 16.17
C GLY A 715 25.24 8.71 16.34
N GLU A 716 24.92 9.69 17.17
CA GLU A 716 23.59 10.16 17.59
C GLU A 716 22.95 9.24 18.64
N ASP A 717 21.91 8.42 18.35
CA ASP A 717 21.24 7.53 19.31
C ASP A 717 21.64 6.07 19.08
N GLY A 718 22.28 5.41 20.05
CA GLY A 718 22.66 3.99 19.95
C GLY A 718 23.96 3.68 20.65
N ASN A 719 24.43 2.43 20.55
CA ASN A 719 25.78 2.09 21.02
C ASN A 719 26.71 1.99 19.82
N ASP A 720 27.37 3.09 19.49
CA ASP A 720 28.03 3.28 18.23
C ASP A 720 29.54 2.98 18.25
N SER A 721 30.09 2.64 17.10
CA SER A 721 31.52 2.48 16.89
C SER A 721 32.00 3.47 15.85
N LEU A 722 32.75 4.49 16.29
CA LEU A 722 33.25 5.59 15.46
C LEU A 722 34.77 5.48 15.32
N ASP A 723 35.25 5.55 14.09
CA ASP A 723 36.68 5.62 13.76
C ASP A 723 36.94 6.84 12.87
N GLY A 724 37.71 7.83 13.37
CA GLY A 724 38.08 9.01 12.59
C GLY A 724 39.01 8.68 11.44
N GLY A 725 40.03 7.86 11.72
CA GLY A 725 40.97 7.38 10.74
C GLY A 725 42.27 8.20 10.67
N ALA A 726 42.54 8.88 9.58
CA ALA A 726 43.73 9.68 9.40
C ALA A 726 43.44 11.15 9.12
N GLY A 727 43.87 12.02 9.97
CA GLY A 727 43.66 13.48 9.88
C GLY A 727 43.17 14.05 11.20
N ASN A 728 42.69 15.30 11.20
CA ASN A 728 42.22 15.90 12.46
C ASN A 728 40.69 15.84 12.52
N ASP A 729 40.18 14.84 13.25
CA ASP A 729 38.79 14.45 13.19
C ASP A 729 37.96 14.95 14.38
N TYR A 730 36.67 15.04 14.19
CA TYR A 730 35.68 15.36 15.21
C TYR A 730 34.67 14.20 15.33
N LEU A 731 34.71 13.50 16.45
CA LEU A 731 33.84 12.39 16.75
C LEU A 731 32.86 12.75 17.86
N TYR A 732 31.60 12.46 17.64
CA TYR A 732 30.50 12.65 18.59
C TYR A 732 29.76 11.33 18.74
N GLY A 733 29.89 10.66 19.90
CA GLY A 733 29.12 9.42 20.19
C GLY A 733 27.63 9.75 20.23
N GLY A 734 27.17 10.36 21.26
CA GLY A 734 25.77 10.80 21.36
C GLY A 734 25.05 10.26 22.59
N ASN A 735 23.97 9.51 22.39
CA ASN A 735 23.29 8.78 23.44
C ASN A 735 23.61 7.30 23.31
N GLY A 736 24.03 6.65 24.41
CA GLY A 736 24.36 5.24 24.44
C GLY A 736 25.83 5.00 24.76
N SER A 737 26.22 3.74 24.87
CA SER A 737 27.59 3.39 25.24
C SER A 737 28.47 3.23 24.01
N ASP A 738 29.20 4.26 23.66
CA ASP A 738 29.90 4.41 22.41
C ASP A 738 31.38 4.00 22.49
N THR A 739 31.97 3.65 21.35
CA THR A 739 33.40 3.43 21.19
C THR A 739 33.94 4.38 20.13
N LEU A 740 34.77 5.33 20.54
CA LEU A 740 35.36 6.35 19.70
C LEU A 740 36.89 6.13 19.58
N ILE A 741 37.34 6.09 18.34
CA ILE A 741 38.77 6.00 17.99
C ILE A 741 39.11 7.18 17.09
N GLY A 742 39.97 8.12 17.55
CA GLY A 742 40.42 9.28 16.77
C GLY A 742 41.28 8.84 15.59
N GLY A 743 42.37 8.14 15.90
CA GLY A 743 43.23 7.56 14.88
C GLY A 743 44.61 8.18 14.80
N ALA A 744 44.89 8.88 13.73
CA ALA A 744 46.18 9.53 13.51
C ALA A 744 46.00 11.02 13.32
N ASP A 745 46.97 11.84 13.80
CA ASP A 745 46.96 13.29 13.89
C ASP A 745 46.12 13.80 15.09
N ASN A 746 45.59 15.03 15.12
CA ASN A 746 45.05 15.60 16.36
C ASN A 746 43.55 15.66 16.34
N ASP A 747 42.92 14.79 17.12
CA ASP A 747 41.49 14.53 17.10
C ASP A 747 40.73 15.16 18.27
N THR A 748 39.44 15.27 18.12
CA THR A 748 38.52 15.78 19.14
C THR A 748 37.36 14.81 19.30
N LEU A 749 37.26 14.17 20.46
CA LEU A 749 36.31 13.12 20.77
C LEU A 749 35.37 13.58 21.89
N TYR A 750 34.06 13.43 21.67
CA TYR A 750 33.01 13.65 22.67
C TYR A 750 32.20 12.36 22.78
N GLY A 751 32.21 11.69 23.96
CA GLY A 751 31.41 10.50 24.23
C GLY A 751 29.91 10.80 24.22
N GLY A 752 29.47 11.56 25.21
CA GLY A 752 28.10 12.03 25.29
C GLY A 752 27.38 11.58 26.55
N ASN A 753 26.29 10.85 26.41
CA ASN A 753 25.57 10.25 27.52
C ASN A 753 25.88 8.74 27.61
N ASP A 754 25.79 8.20 28.83
CA ASP A 754 26.05 6.78 29.15
C ASP A 754 27.59 6.47 29.18
N ASN A 755 27.99 5.20 29.04
CA ASN A 755 29.36 4.80 29.39
C ASN A 755 30.23 4.57 28.16
N ASP A 756 31.12 5.48 27.85
CA ASP A 756 31.87 5.53 26.61
C ASP A 756 33.31 5.04 26.72
N VAL A 757 33.86 4.62 25.60
CA VAL A 757 35.29 4.28 25.46
C VAL A 757 35.92 5.18 24.43
N LEU A 758 36.83 6.04 24.85
CA LEU A 758 37.52 7.02 24.01
C LEU A 758 39.00 6.67 23.87
N THR A 759 39.47 6.53 22.64
CA THR A 759 40.88 6.32 22.27
C THR A 759 41.32 7.42 21.31
N GLY A 760 42.15 8.34 21.73
CA GLY A 760 42.66 9.41 20.85
C GLY A 760 43.46 8.83 19.69
N GLY A 761 44.40 7.96 19.99
CA GLY A 761 45.33 7.38 19.02
C GLY A 761 46.65 8.13 18.97
N ALA A 762 47.21 8.28 17.79
CA ALA A 762 48.52 8.95 17.64
C ALA A 762 48.37 10.45 17.34
N GLY A 763 48.57 11.31 18.30
CA GLY A 763 48.40 12.74 18.06
C GLY A 763 48.56 13.61 19.28
N ASN A 764 47.85 14.72 19.32
CA ASN A 764 47.63 15.48 20.54
C ASN A 764 46.14 15.72 20.63
N ASP A 765 45.48 14.83 21.27
CA ASP A 765 44.03 14.68 21.17
C ASP A 765 43.28 15.36 22.32
N TYR A 766 42.02 15.69 22.04
CA TYR A 766 41.13 16.20 23.06
C TYR A 766 39.99 15.22 23.26
N LEU A 767 39.84 14.75 24.50
CA LEU A 767 38.85 13.73 24.86
C LEU A 767 37.90 14.24 25.94
N SER A 768 36.59 14.12 25.75
CA SER A 768 35.58 14.40 26.74
C SER A 768 34.56 13.26 26.75
N GLY A 769 34.44 12.54 27.87
CA GLY A 769 33.43 11.49 28.03
C GLY A 769 32.03 12.04 28.24
N ASP A 770 31.99 13.22 28.87
CA ASP A 770 30.76 13.92 29.30
C ASP A 770 30.04 13.18 30.43
N ALA A 771 28.87 12.53 30.22
CA ALA A 771 28.06 11.98 31.30
C ALA A 771 28.01 10.44 31.26
N GLY A 772 28.61 9.81 32.28
CA GLY A 772 28.60 8.34 32.31
C GLY A 772 29.65 7.75 33.22
N SER A 773 30.06 6.54 32.94
CA SER A 773 31.27 5.92 33.47
C SER A 773 32.23 5.65 32.33
N ASP A 774 33.06 6.67 32.03
CA ASP A 774 33.80 6.68 30.79
C ASP A 774 35.21 6.11 30.92
N THR A 775 35.69 5.56 29.81
CA THR A 775 37.02 4.98 29.76
C THR A 775 37.88 5.69 28.72
N TYR A 776 38.95 6.37 29.20
CA TYR A 776 39.96 6.97 28.35
C TYR A 776 41.13 6.02 28.18
N VAL A 777 41.36 5.52 26.97
CA VAL A 777 42.45 4.62 26.67
C VAL A 777 43.69 5.41 26.27
N PHE A 778 44.85 5.11 26.91
CA PHE A 778 46.10 5.79 26.64
C PHE A 778 47.31 4.85 26.72
N GLY A 779 48.23 4.95 25.79
CA GLY A 779 49.39 4.09 25.68
C GLY A 779 50.64 4.73 25.11
N ARG A 780 51.62 3.88 24.66
CA ARG A 780 52.85 4.34 24.03
C ARG A 780 52.61 4.69 22.56
N GLY A 781 53.00 5.92 22.18
CA GLY A 781 52.88 6.44 20.84
C GLY A 781 51.65 7.30 20.63
N ASP A 782 50.80 7.42 21.64
CA ASP A 782 49.58 8.21 21.54
C ASP A 782 49.87 9.75 21.57
N GLY A 783 51.00 10.17 22.11
CA GLY A 783 51.42 11.59 22.03
C GLY A 783 51.06 12.43 23.26
N GLN A 784 50.49 13.62 23.08
CA GLN A 784 50.24 14.55 24.20
C GLN A 784 48.78 14.96 24.29
N ASP A 785 47.96 14.14 24.96
CA ASP A 785 46.52 14.26 24.96
C ASP A 785 46.01 15.06 26.17
N SER A 786 44.77 15.53 26.00
CA SER A 786 44.04 16.27 27.01
C SER A 786 42.69 15.62 27.25
N VAL A 787 42.41 15.27 28.51
CA VAL A 787 41.07 14.82 28.95
C VAL A 787 40.41 15.98 29.68
N TYR A 788 39.17 16.26 29.28
CA TYR A 788 38.25 17.16 29.98
C TYR A 788 37.06 16.35 30.50
N ASN A 789 37.21 15.87 31.72
CA ASN A 789 36.23 14.98 32.36
C ASN A 789 35.28 15.83 33.20
N TYR A 790 34.22 16.36 32.57
CA TYR A 790 33.20 17.09 33.32
C TYR A 790 31.94 16.22 33.49
N ASP A 791 31.88 15.53 34.60
CA ASP A 791 30.68 14.77 34.98
C ASP A 791 30.19 15.17 36.37
N THR A 792 28.89 15.38 36.54
CA THR A 792 28.20 15.66 37.80
C THR A 792 27.40 14.44 38.30
N GLY A 793 27.46 13.33 37.58
CA GLY A 793 26.80 12.05 37.90
C GLY A 793 27.49 11.27 39.02
N ALA A 794 27.13 10.01 39.16
CA ALA A 794 27.72 9.06 40.09
C ALA A 794 28.56 8.00 39.33
N GLY A 795 28.95 8.27 38.12
CA GLY A 795 29.79 7.43 37.30
C GLY A 795 31.16 7.16 37.90
N VAL A 796 31.87 6.18 37.38
CA VAL A 796 33.26 5.88 37.73
C VAL A 796 34.08 6.02 36.46
N ASP A 797 34.82 7.11 36.33
CA ASP A 797 35.63 7.35 35.16
C ASP A 797 37.01 6.72 35.28
N THR A 798 37.50 6.14 34.21
CA THR A 798 38.72 5.36 34.19
C THR A 798 39.71 5.84 33.12
N ILE A 799 40.97 6.01 33.48
CA ILE A 799 42.07 5.97 32.50
C ILE A 799 42.56 4.54 32.40
N ALA A 800 42.35 3.90 31.25
CA ALA A 800 42.86 2.55 30.97
C ALA A 800 44.20 2.61 30.23
N LEU A 801 45.28 2.20 30.88
CA LEU A 801 46.60 2.23 30.31
C LEU A 801 46.85 0.96 29.48
N SER A 802 47.13 1.14 28.21
CA SER A 802 47.28 0.10 27.20
C SER A 802 48.75 -0.27 26.90
N GLY A 803 48.99 -1.31 26.08
CA GLY A 803 50.28 -1.71 25.58
C GLY A 803 51.22 -2.31 26.64
N GLY A 804 50.64 -2.95 27.67
CA GLY A 804 51.43 -3.65 28.74
C GLY A 804 52.16 -2.75 29.67
N LEU A 805 51.77 -1.46 29.80
CA LEU A 805 52.39 -0.48 30.72
C LEU A 805 52.31 -0.97 32.17
N LEU A 806 53.47 -0.86 32.88
CA LEU A 806 53.58 -1.20 34.28
C LEU A 806 53.56 0.11 35.16
N PRO A 807 53.13 0.07 36.43
CA PRO A 807 53.16 1.23 37.32
C PRO A 807 54.55 1.91 37.45
N SER A 808 55.65 1.14 37.29
CA SER A 808 57.02 1.67 37.30
C SER A 808 57.44 2.44 36.06
N GLU A 809 56.66 2.37 35.00
CA GLU A 809 56.91 3.02 33.71
C GLU A 809 56.08 4.28 33.52
N VAL A 810 55.25 4.63 34.51
CA VAL A 810 54.39 5.81 34.52
C VAL A 810 54.77 6.75 35.65
N SER A 811 54.81 8.03 35.39
CA SER A 811 55.01 9.07 36.39
C SER A 811 53.88 10.06 36.44
N LEU A 812 53.45 10.44 37.63
CA LEU A 812 52.40 11.44 37.83
C LEU A 812 53.03 12.78 38.25
N SER A 813 52.45 13.88 37.79
CA SER A 813 52.83 15.23 38.28
C SER A 813 51.61 16.17 38.23
N ARG A 814 51.64 17.20 39.09
CA ARG A 814 50.60 18.22 39.13
C ARG A 814 51.09 19.53 38.49
N THR A 815 50.34 20.05 37.55
CA THR A 815 50.59 21.35 36.92
C THR A 815 49.38 22.26 37.09
N GLY A 816 49.44 23.20 38.09
CA GLY A 816 48.27 23.96 38.46
C GLY A 816 47.19 23.04 39.07
N ASP A 817 46.04 23.03 38.52
CA ASP A 817 44.96 22.11 38.89
C ASP A 817 44.87 20.87 37.99
N ASN A 818 45.77 20.67 37.03
CA ASN A 818 45.78 19.52 36.15
C ASN A 818 46.62 18.37 36.71
N LEU A 819 46.17 17.15 36.52
CA LEU A 819 46.97 15.95 36.65
C LEU A 819 47.66 15.65 35.31
N VAL A 820 48.96 15.41 35.35
CA VAL A 820 49.73 15.01 34.16
C VAL A 820 50.32 13.62 34.40
N LEU A 821 49.91 12.65 33.62
CA LEU A 821 50.47 11.34 33.52
C LEU A 821 51.52 11.31 32.37
N SER A 822 52.70 10.80 32.61
CA SER A 822 53.76 10.72 31.57
C SER A 822 54.31 9.31 31.51
N ILE A 823 54.56 8.80 30.30
CA ILE A 823 55.19 7.50 30.07
C ILE A 823 56.71 7.69 30.03
N ILE A 824 57.39 7.05 30.98
CA ILE A 824 58.84 7.20 31.16
C ILE A 824 59.62 6.72 29.92
N GLY A 825 60.49 7.61 29.44
CA GLY A 825 61.34 7.33 28.26
C GLY A 825 60.74 7.65 26.90
N THR A 826 59.55 8.24 26.89
CA THR A 826 58.86 8.75 25.69
C THR A 826 58.53 10.23 25.85
N THR A 827 57.85 10.84 24.88
CA THR A 827 57.23 12.17 24.95
C THR A 827 55.73 12.11 25.28
N ASP A 828 55.16 10.89 25.44
CA ASP A 828 53.75 10.63 25.58
C ASP A 828 53.29 11.05 26.97
N LYS A 829 52.22 11.82 27.02
CA LYS A 829 51.60 12.27 28.26
C LYS A 829 50.09 12.53 28.11
N LEU A 830 49.36 12.17 29.14
CA LEU A 830 47.93 12.48 29.24
C LEU A 830 47.74 13.57 30.30
N THR A 831 47.06 14.64 29.97
CA THR A 831 46.74 15.76 30.86
C THR A 831 45.27 15.76 31.21
N VAL A 832 44.89 15.41 32.45
CA VAL A 832 43.50 15.54 32.91
C VAL A 832 43.31 16.96 33.44
N GLN A 833 42.53 17.74 32.74
CA GLN A 833 42.29 19.14 33.05
C GLN A 833 41.48 19.31 34.33
N LEU A 834 41.81 20.28 35.15
CA LEU A 834 41.12 20.65 36.37
C LEU A 834 40.94 19.52 37.39
N TYR A 835 41.69 18.39 37.28
CA TYR A 835 41.62 17.21 38.15
C TYR A 835 41.63 17.55 39.64
N PHE A 836 42.53 18.50 40.02
CA PHE A 836 42.67 18.91 41.42
C PHE A 836 41.74 20.07 41.82
N ASN A 837 40.80 20.43 40.98
CA ASN A 837 39.76 21.37 41.39
C ASN A 837 38.99 20.79 42.61
N GLN A 838 38.69 21.65 43.60
CA GLN A 838 38.12 21.23 44.88
C GLN A 838 38.91 20.10 45.58
N ASP A 839 40.20 20.07 45.43
CA ASP A 839 41.10 19.03 46.00
C ASP A 839 40.79 17.62 45.50
N ALA A 840 40.54 17.49 44.16
CA ALA A 840 40.12 16.28 43.49
C ALA A 840 38.86 15.65 44.15
N ASN A 841 37.82 16.46 44.37
CA ASN A 841 36.46 16.07 44.75
C ASN A 841 35.42 16.81 43.88
N GLY A 842 35.86 17.47 42.80
CA GLY A 842 35.00 18.17 41.86
C GLY A 842 34.59 17.28 40.67
N PRO A 843 33.79 17.82 39.77
CA PRO A 843 33.23 17.10 38.61
C PRO A 843 34.26 16.84 37.49
N TYR A 844 35.52 17.09 37.68
CA TYR A 844 36.59 16.92 36.67
C TYR A 844 37.52 15.75 37.03
N VAL A 845 37.17 14.94 38.00
CA VAL A 845 38.00 13.84 38.52
C VAL A 845 37.78 12.59 37.70
N VAL A 846 38.85 12.02 37.17
CA VAL A 846 38.86 10.60 36.75
C VAL A 846 39.14 9.79 38.00
N ASP A 847 38.29 8.81 38.30
CA ASP A 847 38.24 8.10 39.58
C ASP A 847 39.36 7.08 39.76
N GLU A 848 39.76 6.46 38.68
CA GLU A 848 40.85 5.46 38.71
C GLU A 848 41.73 5.46 37.44
N ILE A 849 42.95 5.06 37.64
CA ILE A 849 43.93 4.75 36.61
C ILE A 849 44.18 3.23 36.65
N ARG A 850 43.84 2.51 35.63
CA ARG A 850 43.88 1.03 35.52
C ARG A 850 44.99 0.57 34.62
N PHE A 851 45.81 -0.36 35.06
CA PHE A 851 46.88 -1.00 34.31
C PHE A 851 46.44 -2.39 33.85
N GLU A 852 46.86 -2.86 32.69
CA GLU A 852 46.52 -4.17 32.15
C GLU A 852 46.91 -5.34 33.08
N ASN A 853 47.92 -5.17 33.93
CA ASN A 853 48.34 -6.18 34.91
C ASN A 853 47.37 -6.30 36.12
N GLY A 854 46.25 -5.56 36.11
CA GLY A 854 45.27 -5.52 37.21
C GLY A 854 45.57 -4.55 38.34
N THR A 855 46.67 -3.78 38.29
CA THR A 855 46.93 -2.69 39.27
C THR A 855 45.99 -1.53 38.96
N THR A 856 45.41 -0.93 40.02
CA THR A 856 44.59 0.29 39.93
C THR A 856 45.11 1.36 40.90
N TRP A 857 45.17 2.60 40.45
CA TRP A 857 45.40 3.76 41.26
C TRP A 857 44.11 4.57 41.39
N ASP A 858 43.53 4.59 42.58
CA ASP A 858 42.38 5.45 42.90
C ASP A 858 42.80 6.87 43.18
N VAL A 859 41.84 7.78 43.34
CA VAL A 859 42.07 9.21 43.67
C VAL A 859 42.95 9.38 44.89
N ALA A 860 42.82 8.55 45.94
CA ALA A 860 43.64 8.62 47.12
C ALA A 860 45.13 8.26 46.82
N THR A 861 45.33 7.27 45.99
CA THR A 861 46.65 6.83 45.52
C THR A 861 47.31 7.94 44.67
N VAL A 862 46.55 8.48 43.70
CA VAL A 862 47.02 9.59 42.82
C VAL A 862 47.45 10.81 43.60
N LYS A 863 46.74 11.17 44.69
CA LYS A 863 47.11 12.30 45.60
C LYS A 863 48.39 12.06 46.38
N THR A 864 48.84 10.78 46.50
CA THR A 864 50.06 10.43 47.28
C THR A 864 51.27 10.19 46.39
N LEU A 865 51.09 9.86 45.14
CA LEU A 865 52.15 9.71 44.12
C LEU A 865 52.61 11.09 43.58
#